data_bdb47c6dedc08dd74439bb05e6c787a4
#
_entry.id   bdb47c6dedc08dd74439bb05e6c787a4
#
_cell.length_a   1.000
_cell.length_b   1.000
_cell.length_c   1.000
_cell.angle_alpha   90.00
_cell.angle_beta   90.00
_cell.angle_gamma   90.00
#
_symmetry.space_group_name_H-M   'P 1'
#
loop_
_entity.id
_entity.type
_entity.pdbx_description
1 polymer ?
#
loop_
_entity_poly.entity_id
_entity_poly.type
_entity_poly.pdbx_seq_one_letter_code
_entity_poly.pdbx_strand_id
1 'polypeptide(L)'
;MTREEFQNDIRAGIPDRLPAAKPYDKRINHAPKRKDILSDEEKALALKNALRYFPVRHHAVLAKEFAEELRRYGRIYMYRLRPDYEMHARPIGEYPARCRQAAAIMLMIQNNLDPRVAQHPHELITYGGNGAVFQNWAQYRLAMQYLSEMTENQTLVMYSGHPLGLFPSHPDAPRVVVTNGMVIPNYSKPDDWERLNALGVSQYGQMTAGSYMYIGPQGIVHGTTITVMNAARKRFTAGRTDTRGMLFVSSGLGGMSGAQPKAGNISGVVSVVAEINPKAAQKRHEQGWVDELHEALDELIPRIRQAVKAKEVVSMAYVGNVVDLWERLAAEEIPVDLGSDQTSLHNPWAGGYYPVGLSYEASNKMMAEEPGRFRECVQESLRRQVDAINKLTDRGMYFFDYGNAFLLEASRAGAAVTGEGGRFRYPSYVQDIMGPMFFDYGFGPFRWVCTSGKPEDLETTDSLAAEVLEEIRKTAPDDIRGQLDDNIHWIREAGRNRLVVGSQARILYADCEGRVKIAEAFNRAIAEGRITAPVVLGRDHHDVSGTDSPYRETSNIYDGSCLTADMAVQNVIGDSFRGATWVSIHNGGGVGWGEVINGGFGMVVDGSEDADRHIREMLLWDVNNGIARRSWARNEGAVEAIRREMDRTPGLRVTLPVFADEELVREALNEQGGASDKL
;
A
#
# COMPACT_ATOMS: atom_id res chain seq x y z
N MET A 1 27.82 -8.51 -15.98
CA MET A 1 28.53 -8.10 -14.73
C MET A 1 28.71 -9.34 -13.87
N THR A 2 29.92 -9.62 -13.43
CA THR A 2 30.20 -10.71 -12.50
C THR A 2 29.72 -10.36 -11.08
N ARG A 3 29.65 -11.36 -10.18
CA ARG A 3 29.33 -11.14 -8.77
C ARG A 3 30.33 -10.17 -8.11
N GLU A 4 31.60 -10.31 -8.42
CA GLU A 4 32.65 -9.46 -7.86
C GLU A 4 32.52 -8.00 -8.33
N GLU A 5 32.25 -7.78 -9.61
CA GLU A 5 31.99 -6.43 -10.16
C GLU A 5 30.79 -5.77 -9.48
N PHE A 6 29.69 -6.53 -9.29
CA PHE A 6 28.50 -6.07 -8.58
C PHE A 6 28.82 -5.66 -7.13
N GLN A 7 29.55 -6.51 -6.41
CA GLN A 7 29.93 -6.22 -5.03
C GLN A 7 30.87 -5.00 -4.92
N ASN A 8 31.79 -4.86 -5.86
CA ASN A 8 32.71 -3.73 -5.89
C ASN A 8 31.99 -2.42 -6.22
N ASP A 9 31.01 -2.42 -7.13
CA ASP A 9 30.19 -1.22 -7.41
C ASP A 9 29.40 -0.76 -6.18
N ILE A 10 28.84 -1.69 -5.41
CA ILE A 10 28.14 -1.37 -4.15
C ILE A 10 29.11 -0.75 -3.13
N ARG A 11 30.28 -1.38 -2.89
CA ARG A 11 31.26 -0.88 -1.91
C ARG A 11 31.84 0.49 -2.30
N ALA A 12 31.90 0.77 -3.59
CA ALA A 12 32.41 2.05 -4.10
C ALA A 12 31.47 3.23 -3.77
N GLY A 13 30.18 2.98 -3.57
CA GLY A 13 29.20 4.04 -3.29
C GLY A 13 29.16 5.08 -4.42
N ILE A 14 29.32 6.37 -4.08
CA ILE A 14 29.46 7.44 -5.06
C ILE A 14 30.89 7.36 -5.61
N PRO A 15 31.06 7.06 -6.92
CA PRO A 15 32.39 6.85 -7.48
C PRO A 15 33.21 8.15 -7.53
N ASP A 16 34.47 8.04 -7.21
CA ASP A 16 35.41 9.16 -7.21
C ASP A 16 35.60 9.77 -8.62
N ARG A 17 35.55 8.92 -9.65
CA ARG A 17 35.50 9.32 -11.06
C ARG A 17 34.04 9.23 -11.55
N LEU A 18 33.53 10.34 -12.06
CA LEU A 18 32.19 10.38 -12.61
C LEU A 18 31.97 9.33 -13.71
N PRO A 19 30.93 8.50 -13.65
CA PRO A 19 30.54 7.64 -14.77
C PRO A 19 30.23 8.45 -16.03
N ALA A 20 30.13 7.80 -17.17
CA ALA A 20 29.66 8.45 -18.40
C ALA A 20 28.29 9.07 -18.21
N ALA A 21 28.03 10.21 -18.86
CA ALA A 21 26.70 10.80 -18.85
C ALA A 21 25.68 9.84 -19.46
N LYS A 22 24.48 9.76 -18.84
CA LYS A 22 23.37 8.95 -19.34
C LYS A 22 22.37 9.87 -20.04
N PRO A 23 22.29 9.87 -21.38
CA PRO A 23 21.38 10.73 -22.11
C PRO A 23 19.93 10.30 -21.85
N TYR A 24 19.02 11.25 -22.05
CA TYR A 24 17.58 10.97 -22.00
C TYR A 24 17.17 9.92 -23.04
N ASP A 25 16.54 8.84 -22.63
CA ASP A 25 16.06 7.77 -23.48
C ASP A 25 14.53 7.78 -23.52
N LYS A 26 13.96 8.17 -24.65
CA LYS A 26 12.50 8.23 -24.87
C LYS A 26 11.79 6.87 -24.82
N ARG A 27 12.55 5.76 -24.89
CA ARG A 27 11.99 4.39 -24.83
C ARG A 27 11.65 3.97 -23.42
N ILE A 28 12.20 4.67 -22.43
CA ILE A 28 11.92 4.41 -21.01
C ILE A 28 10.56 4.99 -20.64
N ASN A 29 9.80 4.23 -19.85
CA ASN A 29 8.56 4.72 -19.25
C ASN A 29 8.89 5.64 -18.08
N HIS A 30 9.18 6.91 -18.38
CA HIS A 30 9.49 7.92 -17.38
C HIS A 30 8.29 8.29 -16.53
N ALA A 31 8.54 8.66 -15.28
CA ALA A 31 7.53 9.29 -14.44
C ALA A 31 7.06 10.62 -15.05
N PRO A 32 5.79 10.99 -14.88
CA PRO A 32 5.29 12.29 -15.33
C PRO A 32 6.14 13.45 -14.75
N LYS A 33 6.35 14.48 -15.56
CA LYS A 33 7.02 15.69 -15.10
C LYS A 33 6.27 16.27 -13.89
N ARG A 34 7.01 16.57 -12.84
CA ARG A 34 6.44 17.21 -11.63
C ARG A 34 6.24 18.70 -11.87
N LYS A 35 5.35 19.29 -11.06
CA LYS A 35 5.03 20.72 -11.09
C LYS A 35 6.31 21.56 -10.95
N ASP A 36 6.49 22.58 -11.80
CA ASP A 36 7.52 23.59 -11.64
C ASP A 36 7.04 24.63 -10.63
N ILE A 37 7.51 24.50 -9.40
CA ILE A 37 7.01 25.28 -8.25
C ILE A 37 8.11 26.14 -7.61
N LEU A 38 9.38 25.93 -7.98
CA LEU A 38 10.51 26.62 -7.36
C LEU A 38 10.75 27.99 -8.00
N SER A 39 11.00 29.01 -7.17
CA SER A 39 11.58 30.28 -7.61
C SER A 39 13.02 30.08 -8.13
N ASP A 40 13.60 31.07 -8.79
CA ASP A 40 14.99 30.97 -9.27
C ASP A 40 16.01 30.85 -8.14
N GLU A 41 15.75 31.48 -7.00
CA GLU A 41 16.57 31.33 -5.79
C GLU A 41 16.46 29.92 -5.21
N GLU A 42 15.25 29.34 -5.22
CA GLU A 42 15.01 27.98 -4.78
C GLU A 42 15.58 26.95 -5.74
N LYS A 43 15.58 27.18 -7.05
CA LYS A 43 16.30 26.35 -8.03
C LYS A 43 17.80 26.34 -7.74
N ALA A 44 18.38 27.49 -7.41
CA ALA A 44 19.79 27.57 -6.98
C ALA A 44 20.03 26.79 -5.68
N LEU A 45 19.09 26.83 -4.73
CA LEU A 45 19.18 26.04 -3.50
C LEU A 45 19.06 24.54 -3.79
N ALA A 46 18.14 24.10 -4.65
CA ALA A 46 18.01 22.70 -5.08
C ALA A 46 19.30 22.17 -5.70
N LEU A 47 19.98 22.97 -6.55
CA LEU A 47 21.28 22.61 -7.12
C LEU A 47 22.36 22.48 -6.05
N LYS A 48 22.42 23.40 -5.07
CA LYS A 48 23.35 23.28 -3.94
C LYS A 48 23.11 22.02 -3.12
N ASN A 49 21.84 21.69 -2.87
CA ASN A 49 21.44 20.47 -2.17
C ASN A 49 21.85 19.21 -2.95
N ALA A 50 21.78 19.23 -4.26
CA ALA A 50 22.22 18.13 -5.10
C ALA A 50 23.75 18.02 -5.17
N LEU A 51 24.46 19.14 -5.30
CA LEU A 51 25.91 19.17 -5.42
C LEU A 51 26.65 18.78 -4.14
N ARG A 52 26.03 18.88 -2.96
CA ARG A 52 26.66 18.53 -1.67
C ARG A 52 27.12 17.07 -1.55
N TYR A 53 26.68 16.20 -2.44
CA TYR A 53 27.12 14.79 -2.50
C TYR A 53 28.49 14.62 -3.16
N PHE A 54 29.05 15.67 -3.81
CA PHE A 54 30.20 15.54 -4.69
C PHE A 54 31.34 16.49 -4.33
N PRO A 55 32.59 16.08 -4.58
CA PRO A 55 33.73 16.97 -4.51
C PRO A 55 33.57 18.15 -5.47
N VAL A 56 34.10 19.33 -5.10
CA VAL A 56 34.00 20.58 -5.87
C VAL A 56 34.49 20.44 -7.33
N ARG A 57 35.52 19.59 -7.59
CA ARG A 57 36.03 19.32 -8.95
C ARG A 57 34.97 18.82 -9.94
N HIS A 58 33.84 18.24 -9.45
CA HIS A 58 32.74 17.74 -10.28
C HIS A 58 31.59 18.75 -10.43
N HIS A 59 31.55 19.81 -9.65
CA HIS A 59 30.42 20.73 -9.63
C HIS A 59 30.16 21.41 -10.96
N ALA A 60 31.22 21.81 -11.72
CA ALA A 60 31.07 22.50 -13.01
C ALA A 60 30.32 21.64 -14.07
N VAL A 61 30.46 20.32 -14.01
CA VAL A 61 29.79 19.38 -14.91
C VAL A 61 28.39 19.07 -14.37
N LEU A 62 28.31 18.68 -13.10
CA LEU A 62 27.06 18.20 -12.50
C LEU A 62 26.02 19.29 -12.35
N ALA A 63 26.40 20.54 -12.08
CA ALA A 63 25.46 21.65 -11.98
C ALA A 63 24.63 21.83 -13.26
N LYS A 64 25.25 21.69 -14.43
CA LYS A 64 24.55 21.79 -15.72
C LYS A 64 23.59 20.64 -15.95
N GLU A 65 24.00 19.42 -15.59
CA GLU A 65 23.16 18.23 -15.71
C GLU A 65 21.98 18.28 -14.75
N PHE A 66 22.21 18.66 -13.50
CA PHE A 66 21.15 18.75 -12.50
C PHE A 66 20.15 19.89 -12.79
N ALA A 67 20.61 21.00 -13.37
CA ALA A 67 19.74 22.06 -13.86
C ALA A 67 18.85 21.56 -15.02
N GLU A 68 19.39 20.75 -15.93
CA GLU A 68 18.62 20.14 -17.01
C GLU A 68 17.62 19.10 -16.48
N GLU A 69 18.01 18.26 -15.51
CA GLU A 69 17.08 17.32 -14.87
C GLU A 69 15.93 18.06 -14.16
N LEU A 70 16.24 19.11 -13.40
CA LEU A 70 15.24 19.93 -12.71
C LEU A 70 14.24 20.55 -13.72
N ARG A 71 14.74 21.09 -14.84
CA ARG A 71 13.90 21.64 -15.91
C ARG A 71 13.03 20.58 -16.58
N ARG A 72 13.59 19.37 -16.82
CA ARG A 72 12.93 18.29 -17.54
C ARG A 72 11.92 17.55 -16.69
N TYR A 73 12.25 17.22 -15.45
CA TYR A 73 11.48 16.36 -14.57
C TYR A 73 10.80 17.11 -13.42
N GLY A 74 11.20 18.36 -13.14
CA GLY A 74 10.83 19.04 -11.91
C GLY A 74 11.54 18.49 -10.66
N ARG A 75 12.53 17.62 -10.84
CA ARG A 75 13.31 16.92 -9.81
C ARG A 75 14.74 16.65 -10.31
N ILE A 76 15.64 16.40 -9.36
CA ILE A 76 17.03 16.02 -9.65
C ILE A 76 17.23 14.57 -9.22
N TYR A 77 17.22 13.65 -10.20
CA TYR A 77 17.37 12.21 -9.98
C TYR A 77 18.82 11.74 -10.00
N MET A 78 19.76 12.55 -10.50
CA MET A 78 21.19 12.22 -10.65
C MET A 78 21.38 10.98 -11.52
N TYR A 79 20.78 10.93 -12.69
CA TYR A 79 20.75 9.78 -13.61
C TYR A 79 22.12 9.21 -13.96
N ARG A 80 23.13 10.06 -14.03
CA ARG A 80 24.52 9.65 -14.25
C ARG A 80 24.98 8.57 -13.27
N LEU A 81 24.48 8.62 -12.03
CA LEU A 81 24.89 7.70 -10.96
C LEU A 81 24.09 6.41 -10.92
N ARG A 82 23.05 6.27 -11.74
CA ARG A 82 22.31 5.00 -11.82
C ARG A 82 23.29 3.86 -12.12
N PRO A 83 23.27 2.76 -11.35
CA PRO A 83 24.10 1.60 -11.63
C PRO A 83 23.87 1.03 -13.02
N ASP A 84 24.87 0.37 -13.59
CA ASP A 84 24.77 -0.28 -14.90
C ASP A 84 24.35 -1.77 -14.78
N TYR A 85 24.30 -2.32 -13.56
CA TYR A 85 23.76 -3.65 -13.34
C TYR A 85 22.22 -3.67 -13.36
N GLU A 86 21.70 -4.83 -13.71
CA GLU A 86 20.26 -5.08 -13.68
C GLU A 86 19.73 -5.03 -12.25
N MET A 87 18.69 -4.22 -12.03
CA MET A 87 18.08 -4.01 -10.72
C MET A 87 17.06 -5.10 -10.44
N HIS A 88 17.40 -6.05 -9.57
CA HIS A 88 16.52 -7.12 -9.08
C HIS A 88 17.05 -7.69 -7.76
N ALA A 89 16.18 -8.32 -6.99
CA ALA A 89 16.59 -9.06 -5.80
C ALA A 89 17.45 -10.27 -6.20
N ARG A 90 18.66 -10.33 -5.66
CA ARG A 90 19.61 -11.46 -5.82
C ARG A 90 19.55 -12.36 -4.59
N PRO A 91 19.96 -13.62 -4.68
CA PRO A 91 20.16 -14.45 -3.48
C PRO A 91 21.00 -13.72 -2.44
N ILE A 92 20.56 -13.79 -1.17
CA ILE A 92 21.14 -12.99 -0.07
C ILE A 92 22.68 -13.10 0.03
N GLY A 93 23.23 -14.28 -0.26
CA GLY A 93 24.67 -14.52 -0.24
C GLY A 93 25.47 -13.78 -1.32
N GLU A 94 24.83 -13.12 -2.28
CA GLU A 94 25.53 -12.34 -3.31
C GLU A 94 25.85 -10.91 -2.87
N TYR A 95 25.20 -10.41 -1.82
CA TYR A 95 25.39 -9.05 -1.33
C TYR A 95 26.67 -8.90 -0.50
N PRO A 96 27.40 -7.78 -0.66
CA PRO A 96 28.68 -7.54 0.03
C PRO A 96 28.49 -6.99 1.46
N ALA A 97 27.64 -7.61 2.26
CA ALA A 97 27.34 -7.15 3.61
C ALA A 97 28.15 -7.91 4.67
N ARG A 98 28.39 -7.27 5.82
CA ARG A 98 29.06 -7.86 6.99
C ARG A 98 28.10 -8.60 7.93
N CYS A 99 26.79 -8.28 7.86
CA CYS A 99 25.77 -8.97 8.62
C CYS A 99 24.58 -9.35 7.72
N ARG A 100 23.85 -10.40 8.09
CA ARG A 100 22.71 -10.95 7.34
C ARG A 100 21.59 -9.91 7.18
N GLN A 101 21.35 -9.13 8.22
CA GLN A 101 20.32 -8.11 8.27
C GLN A 101 20.56 -7.03 7.19
N ALA A 102 21.79 -6.53 7.07
CA ALA A 102 22.15 -5.57 6.03
C ALA A 102 22.00 -6.16 4.62
N ALA A 103 22.40 -7.42 4.40
CA ALA A 103 22.20 -8.10 3.13
C ALA A 103 20.72 -8.22 2.76
N ALA A 104 19.86 -8.56 3.72
CA ALA A 104 18.43 -8.64 3.52
C ALA A 104 17.82 -7.28 3.16
N ILE A 105 18.25 -6.20 3.81
CA ILE A 105 17.79 -4.83 3.48
C ILE A 105 18.23 -4.44 2.06
N MET A 106 19.47 -4.74 1.64
CA MET A 106 19.93 -4.51 0.27
C MET A 106 19.07 -5.25 -0.76
N LEU A 107 18.75 -6.52 -0.48
CA LEU A 107 17.87 -7.35 -1.32
C LEU A 107 16.50 -6.68 -1.47
N MET A 108 15.91 -6.24 -0.37
CA MET A 108 14.58 -5.63 -0.37
C MET A 108 14.58 -4.27 -1.10
N ILE A 109 15.62 -3.45 -0.96
CA ILE A 109 15.79 -2.22 -1.72
C ILE A 109 15.81 -2.52 -3.22
N GLN A 110 16.60 -3.51 -3.66
CA GLN A 110 16.68 -3.87 -5.08
C GLN A 110 15.40 -4.51 -5.60
N ASN A 111 14.69 -5.30 -4.79
CA ASN A 111 13.37 -5.81 -5.16
C ASN A 111 12.38 -4.68 -5.43
N ASN A 112 12.37 -3.63 -4.60
CA ASN A 112 11.49 -2.47 -4.79
C ASN A 112 11.81 -1.65 -6.05
N LEU A 113 13.00 -1.80 -6.61
CA LEU A 113 13.45 -1.11 -7.82
C LEU A 113 13.53 -2.03 -9.05
N ASP A 114 13.18 -3.31 -8.91
CA ASP A 114 13.09 -4.26 -10.03
C ASP A 114 12.08 -3.73 -11.08
N PRO A 115 12.44 -3.64 -12.37
CA PRO A 115 11.54 -3.17 -13.42
C PRO A 115 10.23 -3.97 -13.56
N ARG A 116 10.21 -5.21 -13.06
CA ARG A 116 8.98 -6.03 -12.99
C ARG A 116 8.06 -5.61 -11.86
N VAL A 117 8.61 -4.98 -10.81
CA VAL A 117 7.93 -4.57 -9.58
C VAL A 117 7.62 -3.08 -9.60
N ALA A 118 8.62 -2.24 -9.91
CA ALA A 118 8.54 -0.79 -9.86
C ALA A 118 7.83 -0.18 -11.07
N GLN A 119 7.06 0.88 -10.81
CA GLN A 119 6.36 1.62 -11.86
C GLN A 119 7.30 2.46 -12.74
N HIS A 120 8.22 3.20 -12.10
CA HIS A 120 9.24 4.02 -12.77
C HIS A 120 10.61 3.82 -12.09
N PRO A 121 11.26 2.66 -12.32
CA PRO A 121 12.48 2.29 -11.59
C PRO A 121 13.66 3.25 -11.89
N HIS A 122 13.67 3.91 -13.03
CA HIS A 122 14.70 4.89 -13.40
C HIS A 122 14.63 6.16 -12.57
N GLU A 123 13.43 6.53 -12.09
CA GLU A 123 13.15 7.64 -11.18
C GLU A 123 12.98 7.18 -9.72
N LEU A 124 13.38 5.93 -9.41
CA LEU A 124 13.31 5.36 -8.06
C LEU A 124 11.89 5.27 -7.48
N ILE A 125 10.88 5.27 -8.35
CA ILE A 125 9.46 5.21 -7.98
C ILE A 125 8.94 3.78 -8.09
N THR A 126 8.49 3.23 -6.97
CA THR A 126 7.94 1.86 -6.91
C THR A 126 6.49 1.83 -7.34
N TYR A 127 5.60 2.63 -6.72
CA TYR A 127 4.18 2.68 -7.09
C TYR A 127 3.52 4.02 -6.71
N GLY A 128 2.24 4.18 -7.07
CA GLY A 128 1.44 5.34 -6.67
C GLY A 128 1.85 6.66 -7.32
N GLY A 129 2.55 6.59 -8.46
CA GLY A 129 2.97 7.76 -9.24
C GLY A 129 4.17 8.54 -8.69
N ASN A 130 4.43 8.47 -7.38
CA ASN A 130 5.53 9.18 -6.73
C ASN A 130 6.02 8.55 -5.41
N GLY A 131 5.53 7.36 -5.07
CA GLY A 131 6.01 6.59 -3.91
C GLY A 131 7.43 6.10 -4.15
N ALA A 132 8.42 6.78 -3.56
CA ALA A 132 9.82 6.61 -3.85
C ALA A 132 10.57 5.81 -2.76
N VAL A 133 11.57 5.06 -3.19
CA VAL A 133 12.55 4.41 -2.31
C VAL A 133 13.64 5.40 -1.89
N PHE A 134 14.13 6.19 -2.84
CA PHE A 134 15.08 7.30 -2.65
C PHE A 134 14.69 8.48 -3.54
N GLN A 135 15.20 9.67 -3.25
CA GLN A 135 14.96 10.83 -4.10
C GLN A 135 15.87 10.85 -5.34
N ASN A 136 17.09 10.30 -5.22
CA ASN A 136 18.09 10.32 -6.29
C ASN A 136 19.08 9.14 -6.17
N TRP A 137 19.82 8.89 -7.23
CA TRP A 137 20.76 7.76 -7.32
C TRP A 137 22.01 7.90 -6.43
N ALA A 138 22.39 9.10 -6.00
CA ALA A 138 23.45 9.24 -5.00
C ALA A 138 23.04 8.69 -3.64
N GLN A 139 21.79 8.91 -3.25
CA GLN A 139 21.23 8.35 -2.00
C GLN A 139 21.20 6.82 -2.03
N TYR A 140 20.77 6.23 -3.15
CA TYR A 140 20.82 4.77 -3.34
C TYR A 140 22.26 4.24 -3.16
N ARG A 141 23.23 4.83 -3.85
CA ARG A 141 24.62 4.39 -3.78
C ARG A 141 25.21 4.50 -2.38
N LEU A 142 24.97 5.60 -1.68
CA LEU A 142 25.41 5.79 -0.30
C LEU A 142 24.75 4.80 0.66
N ALA A 143 23.43 4.56 0.54
CA ALA A 143 22.74 3.61 1.38
C ALA A 143 23.28 2.19 1.18
N MET A 144 23.48 1.75 -0.06
CA MET A 144 24.06 0.45 -0.37
C MET A 144 25.51 0.32 0.14
N GLN A 145 26.30 1.38 0.04
CA GLN A 145 27.66 1.42 0.59
C GLN A 145 27.63 1.27 2.12
N TYR A 146 26.87 2.10 2.83
CA TYR A 146 26.73 2.01 4.30
C TYR A 146 26.26 0.64 4.76
N LEU A 147 25.28 0.05 4.06
CA LEU A 147 24.82 -1.31 4.36
C LEU A 147 25.93 -2.36 4.14
N SER A 148 26.83 -2.15 3.16
CA SER A 148 27.97 -3.05 2.94
C SER A 148 29.04 -2.97 4.04
N GLU A 149 29.15 -1.82 4.70
CA GLU A 149 30.13 -1.55 5.76
C GLU A 149 29.58 -1.83 7.15
N MET A 150 28.25 -1.80 7.31
CA MET A 150 27.52 -1.92 8.56
C MET A 150 27.87 -3.19 9.32
N THR A 151 28.08 -3.04 10.63
CA THR A 151 28.17 -4.14 11.59
C THR A 151 26.87 -4.30 12.37
N GLU A 152 26.77 -5.37 13.15
CA GLU A 152 25.60 -5.63 14.02
C GLU A 152 25.43 -4.58 15.12
N ASN A 153 26.47 -3.82 15.45
CA ASN A 153 26.47 -2.77 16.46
C ASN A 153 26.30 -1.36 15.87
N GLN A 154 25.60 -1.23 14.74
CA GLN A 154 25.35 0.04 14.09
C GLN A 154 23.92 0.14 13.56
N THR A 155 23.42 1.38 13.53
CA THR A 155 22.15 1.77 12.91
C THR A 155 22.42 2.79 11.82
N LEU A 156 21.92 2.56 10.62
CA LEU A 156 21.86 3.54 9.53
C LEU A 156 20.62 4.41 9.73
N VAL A 157 20.81 5.70 9.84
CA VAL A 157 19.70 6.67 9.95
C VAL A 157 19.42 7.27 8.58
N MET A 158 18.16 7.16 8.14
CA MET A 158 17.68 7.63 6.84
C MET A 158 16.70 8.78 7.02
N TYR A 159 16.99 9.90 6.38
CA TYR A 159 16.17 11.11 6.40
C TYR A 159 15.66 11.40 4.99
N SER A 160 14.38 11.18 4.74
CA SER A 160 13.76 11.39 3.42
C SER A 160 14.61 10.86 2.25
N GLY A 161 15.04 9.60 2.35
CA GLY A 161 15.90 8.92 1.38
C GLY A 161 17.40 9.19 1.55
N HIS A 162 17.81 10.25 2.27
CA HIS A 162 19.19 10.57 2.47
C HIS A 162 19.80 9.78 3.65
N PRO A 163 20.83 8.96 3.43
CA PRO A 163 21.55 8.29 4.52
C PRO A 163 22.41 9.30 5.26
N LEU A 164 22.03 9.63 6.50
CA LEU A 164 22.79 10.54 7.36
C LEU A 164 24.10 9.92 7.84
N GLY A 165 24.10 8.61 8.08
CA GLY A 165 25.30 7.89 8.52
C GLY A 165 25.02 6.69 9.40
N LEU A 166 26.08 5.94 9.69
CA LEU A 166 26.08 4.83 10.64
C LEU A 166 26.38 5.33 12.05
N PHE A 167 25.49 5.03 12.98
CA PHE A 167 25.62 5.39 14.38
C PHE A 167 25.86 4.15 15.23
N PRO A 168 26.69 4.21 16.28
CA PRO A 168 26.84 3.12 17.24
C PRO A 168 25.50 2.71 17.83
N SER A 169 25.29 1.40 17.95
CA SER A 169 24.05 0.80 18.43
C SER A 169 24.33 -0.57 19.05
N HIS A 170 23.35 -1.46 19.11
CA HIS A 170 23.47 -2.82 19.64
C HIS A 170 22.64 -3.80 18.80
N PRO A 171 22.84 -5.13 18.91
CA PRO A 171 22.19 -6.12 18.05
C PRO A 171 20.68 -6.13 18.07
N ASP A 172 20.03 -5.76 19.17
CA ASP A 172 18.56 -5.71 19.26
C ASP A 172 17.95 -4.44 18.66
N ALA A 173 18.76 -3.39 18.40
CA ALA A 173 18.28 -2.17 17.79
C ALA A 173 18.07 -2.33 16.27
N PRO A 174 17.20 -1.56 15.65
CA PRO A 174 17.05 -1.58 14.19
C PRO A 174 18.36 -1.26 13.46
N ARG A 175 18.64 -2.03 12.40
CA ARG A 175 19.76 -1.74 11.49
C ARG A 175 19.53 -0.48 10.68
N VAL A 176 18.25 -0.17 10.38
CA VAL A 176 17.88 1.05 9.64
C VAL A 176 16.65 1.68 10.29
N VAL A 177 16.70 3.01 10.45
CA VAL A 177 15.56 3.84 10.84
C VAL A 177 15.28 4.83 9.73
N VAL A 178 14.06 4.80 9.19
CA VAL A 178 13.64 5.61 8.05
C VAL A 178 12.53 6.58 8.46
N THR A 179 12.68 7.85 8.10
CA THR A 179 11.59 8.82 8.16
C THR A 179 11.42 9.48 6.79
N ASN A 180 10.18 9.57 6.30
CA ASN A 180 9.88 10.21 5.03
C ASN A 180 8.72 11.20 5.16
N GLY A 181 8.85 12.40 4.58
CA GLY A 181 7.76 13.35 4.46
C GLY A 181 7.22 13.91 5.78
N MET A 182 8.00 13.84 6.87
CA MET A 182 7.58 14.30 8.21
C MET A 182 7.69 15.82 8.31
N VAL A 183 6.83 16.52 7.55
CA VAL A 183 6.77 17.98 7.51
C VAL A 183 5.96 18.51 8.70
N ILE A 184 6.44 19.59 9.31
CA ILE A 184 5.77 20.25 10.44
C ILE A 184 4.37 20.74 10.00
N PRO A 185 3.28 20.48 10.78
CA PRO A 185 1.90 20.69 10.32
C PRO A 185 1.59 22.04 9.71
N ASN A 186 2.09 23.15 10.28
CA ASN A 186 1.85 24.49 9.74
C ASN A 186 2.54 24.79 8.39
N TYR A 187 3.44 23.90 7.96
CA TYR A 187 4.20 23.99 6.70
C TYR A 187 3.90 22.83 5.77
N SER A 188 2.75 22.17 5.92
CA SER A 188 2.37 20.94 5.22
C SER A 188 1.14 21.10 4.33
N LYS A 189 1.05 22.22 3.62
CA LYS A 189 0.10 22.40 2.52
C LYS A 189 0.56 21.63 1.29
N PRO A 190 -0.32 21.25 0.36
CA PRO A 190 0.04 20.48 -0.83
C PRO A 190 1.24 21.06 -1.61
N ASP A 191 1.28 22.38 -1.82
CA ASP A 191 2.38 23.04 -2.52
C ASP A 191 3.70 23.04 -1.70
N ASP A 192 3.63 23.05 -0.37
CA ASP A 192 4.83 22.97 0.48
C ASP A 192 5.54 21.64 0.30
N TRP A 193 4.80 20.52 0.24
CA TRP A 193 5.41 19.20 0.00
C TRP A 193 6.04 19.09 -1.37
N GLU A 194 5.35 19.56 -2.43
CA GLU A 194 5.91 19.56 -3.78
C GLU A 194 7.19 20.41 -3.83
N ARG A 195 7.21 21.57 -3.18
CA ARG A 195 8.36 22.44 -3.07
C ARG A 195 9.52 21.80 -2.30
N LEU A 196 9.26 21.25 -1.11
CA LEU A 196 10.28 20.58 -0.29
C LEU A 196 10.86 19.35 -0.99
N ASN A 197 10.04 18.63 -1.74
CA ASN A 197 10.51 17.51 -2.54
C ASN A 197 11.37 17.97 -3.72
N ALA A 198 10.99 19.04 -4.43
CA ALA A 198 11.78 19.61 -5.51
C ALA A 198 13.13 20.18 -5.04
N LEU A 199 13.18 20.72 -3.81
CA LEU A 199 14.42 21.13 -3.14
C LEU A 199 15.34 19.95 -2.74
N GLY A 200 14.85 18.72 -2.83
CA GLY A 200 15.60 17.52 -2.40
C GLY A 200 15.75 17.40 -0.88
N VAL A 201 14.80 17.92 -0.10
CA VAL A 201 14.84 17.87 1.38
C VAL A 201 13.73 17.05 2.01
N SER A 202 12.67 16.72 1.27
CA SER A 202 11.62 15.82 1.73
C SER A 202 11.24 14.81 0.65
N GLN A 203 10.79 13.62 1.06
CA GLN A 203 10.41 12.54 0.17
C GLN A 203 9.03 12.01 0.50
N TYR A 204 8.25 11.68 -0.51
CA TYR A 204 7.03 10.92 -0.40
C TYR A 204 7.32 9.42 -0.38
N GLY A 205 7.51 8.87 0.80
CA GLY A 205 7.80 7.46 1.01
C GLY A 205 6.54 6.62 1.17
N GLN A 206 5.69 6.57 0.16
CA GLN A 206 4.38 5.95 0.23
C GLN A 206 4.44 4.51 0.75
N MET A 207 3.85 4.25 1.94
CA MET A 207 3.64 2.93 2.54
C MET A 207 4.86 1.98 2.35
N THR A 208 4.63 0.78 1.83
CA THR A 208 5.65 -0.26 1.66
C THR A 208 6.75 0.09 0.66
N ALA A 209 6.55 1.05 -0.25
CA ALA A 209 7.63 1.54 -1.11
C ALA A 209 8.74 2.20 -0.29
N GLY A 210 8.38 3.10 0.64
CA GLY A 210 9.33 3.82 1.47
C GLY A 210 9.98 2.98 2.56
N SER A 211 9.39 1.83 2.92
CA SER A 211 9.93 0.87 3.90
C SER A 211 10.65 -0.32 3.27
N TYR A 212 10.82 -0.34 1.95
CA TYR A 212 11.43 -1.44 1.20
C TYR A 212 10.68 -2.79 1.28
N MET A 213 9.40 -2.78 1.67
CA MET A 213 8.57 -3.99 1.88
C MET A 213 7.55 -4.25 0.76
N TYR A 214 7.62 -3.55 -0.36
CA TYR A 214 6.75 -3.83 -1.49
C TYR A 214 7.15 -5.12 -2.21
N ILE A 215 6.24 -6.07 -2.29
CA ILE A 215 6.46 -7.40 -2.86
C ILE A 215 5.77 -7.61 -4.21
N GLY A 216 5.43 -6.52 -4.88
CA GLY A 216 4.67 -6.57 -6.13
C GLY A 216 3.16 -6.59 -5.89
N PRO A 217 2.37 -6.91 -6.92
CA PRO A 217 0.92 -6.71 -6.92
C PRO A 217 0.13 -7.70 -6.07
N GLN A 218 0.73 -8.79 -5.57
CA GLN A 218 -0.01 -9.80 -4.82
C GLN A 218 -0.65 -9.27 -3.53
N GLY A 219 -0.07 -8.21 -2.92
CA GLY A 219 -0.66 -7.58 -1.74
C GLY A 219 -2.04 -6.99 -2.02
N ILE A 220 -2.18 -6.24 -3.10
CA ILE A 220 -3.47 -5.66 -3.48
C ILE A 220 -4.44 -6.72 -4.02
N VAL A 221 -3.95 -7.77 -4.71
CA VAL A 221 -4.81 -8.89 -5.14
C VAL A 221 -5.40 -9.58 -3.92
N HIS A 222 -4.58 -9.88 -2.89
CA HIS A 222 -5.05 -10.47 -1.65
C HIS A 222 -6.07 -9.58 -0.95
N GLY A 223 -5.73 -8.32 -0.69
CA GLY A 223 -6.63 -7.37 -0.02
C GLY A 223 -7.96 -7.20 -0.75
N THR A 224 -7.95 -7.13 -2.10
CA THR A 224 -9.16 -7.05 -2.91
C THR A 224 -9.98 -8.35 -2.85
N THR A 225 -9.32 -9.51 -2.91
CA THR A 225 -9.98 -10.82 -2.78
C THR A 225 -10.73 -10.92 -1.45
N ILE A 226 -10.06 -10.65 -0.34
CA ILE A 226 -10.65 -10.68 1.00
C ILE A 226 -11.80 -9.66 1.10
N THR A 227 -11.64 -8.45 0.57
CA THR A 227 -12.69 -7.42 0.56
C THR A 227 -13.92 -7.89 -0.21
N VAL A 228 -13.76 -8.41 -1.42
CA VAL A 228 -14.87 -8.89 -2.27
C VAL A 228 -15.59 -10.08 -1.61
N MET A 229 -14.85 -11.05 -1.07
CA MET A 229 -15.44 -12.21 -0.37
C MET A 229 -16.29 -11.78 0.83
N ASN A 230 -15.81 -10.84 1.62
CA ASN A 230 -16.54 -10.37 2.81
C ASN A 230 -17.68 -9.40 2.46
N ALA A 231 -17.54 -8.55 1.43
CA ALA A 231 -18.64 -7.78 0.86
C ALA A 231 -19.76 -8.72 0.38
N ALA A 232 -19.41 -9.81 -0.31
CA ALA A 232 -20.37 -10.81 -0.76
C ALA A 232 -21.10 -11.49 0.41
N ARG A 233 -20.39 -11.84 1.49
CA ARG A 233 -21.02 -12.43 2.71
C ARG A 233 -22.08 -11.50 3.32
N LYS A 234 -21.84 -10.19 3.31
CA LYS A 234 -22.84 -9.20 3.77
C LYS A 234 -24.11 -9.19 2.90
N ARG A 235 -24.02 -9.69 1.68
CA ARG A 235 -25.14 -9.79 0.71
C ARG A 235 -25.75 -11.18 0.63
N PHE A 236 -25.20 -12.16 1.33
CA PHE A 236 -25.78 -13.50 1.32
C PHE A 236 -27.18 -13.48 1.93
N THR A 237 -28.15 -13.96 1.16
CA THR A 237 -29.49 -14.29 1.65
C THR A 237 -29.49 -15.67 2.30
N ALA A 238 -30.53 -15.97 3.05
CA ALA A 238 -30.66 -17.27 3.71
C ALA A 238 -30.43 -18.44 2.74
N GLY A 239 -29.46 -19.31 3.07
CA GLY A 239 -29.07 -20.48 2.28
C GLY A 239 -28.02 -20.25 1.18
N ARG A 240 -27.57 -19.03 0.95
CA ARG A 240 -26.43 -18.76 0.04
C ARG A 240 -25.11 -18.88 0.79
N THR A 241 -24.20 -19.70 0.26
CA THR A 241 -22.89 -19.97 0.87
C THR A 241 -21.72 -19.70 -0.08
N ASP A 242 -21.99 -19.37 -1.36
CA ASP A 242 -20.96 -19.12 -2.37
C ASP A 242 -21.23 -17.82 -3.15
N THR A 243 -20.18 -17.31 -3.80
CA THR A 243 -20.16 -16.06 -4.54
C THR A 243 -20.51 -16.21 -6.03
N ARG A 244 -20.61 -17.44 -6.55
CA ARG A 244 -20.82 -17.69 -7.98
C ARG A 244 -22.13 -17.12 -8.49
N GLY A 245 -22.04 -16.40 -9.63
CA GLY A 245 -23.17 -15.68 -10.19
C GLY A 245 -23.44 -14.32 -9.55
N MET A 246 -22.65 -13.86 -8.58
CA MET A 246 -22.64 -12.46 -8.16
C MET A 246 -21.88 -11.61 -9.15
N LEU A 247 -22.39 -10.41 -9.42
CA LEU A 247 -21.74 -9.41 -10.30
C LEU A 247 -21.05 -8.34 -9.45
N PHE A 248 -19.73 -8.24 -9.60
CA PHE A 248 -18.89 -7.17 -9.07
C PHE A 248 -18.47 -6.21 -10.17
N VAL A 249 -18.74 -4.92 -10.00
CA VAL A 249 -18.39 -3.87 -10.99
C VAL A 249 -17.48 -2.84 -10.33
N SER A 250 -16.39 -2.49 -11.03
CA SER A 250 -15.43 -1.49 -10.57
C SER A 250 -14.73 -0.81 -11.74
N SER A 251 -13.67 -0.06 -11.46
CA SER A 251 -12.93 0.72 -12.47
C SER A 251 -11.44 0.81 -12.17
N GLY A 252 -10.67 1.01 -13.23
CA GLY A 252 -9.23 1.13 -13.22
C GLY A 252 -8.50 -0.21 -13.40
N LEU A 253 -7.53 -0.23 -14.33
CA LEU A 253 -6.62 -1.36 -14.57
C LEU A 253 -5.14 -0.93 -14.52
N GLY A 254 -4.87 0.15 -13.81
CA GLY A 254 -3.52 0.69 -13.58
C GLY A 254 -2.65 -0.20 -12.70
N GLY A 255 -1.67 0.40 -12.02
CA GLY A 255 -0.71 -0.30 -11.16
C GLY A 255 -1.37 -1.08 -10.02
N MET A 256 -2.18 -0.39 -9.23
CA MET A 256 -2.89 -0.96 -8.08
C MET A 256 -4.23 -1.57 -8.48
N SER A 257 -5.06 -0.82 -9.19
CA SER A 257 -6.42 -1.21 -9.59
C SER A 257 -6.46 -2.41 -10.53
N GLY A 258 -5.40 -2.66 -11.28
CA GLY A 258 -5.30 -3.83 -12.17
C GLY A 258 -5.38 -5.20 -11.46
N ALA A 259 -5.34 -5.21 -10.14
CA ALA A 259 -5.52 -6.41 -9.33
C ALA A 259 -6.98 -6.89 -9.25
N GLN A 260 -7.95 -6.02 -9.49
CA GLN A 260 -9.38 -6.29 -9.25
C GLN A 260 -9.94 -7.47 -10.07
N PRO A 261 -9.68 -7.60 -11.38
CA PRO A 261 -10.19 -8.73 -12.15
C PRO A 261 -9.67 -10.07 -11.62
N LYS A 262 -8.37 -10.13 -11.30
CA LYS A 262 -7.75 -11.34 -10.73
C LYS A 262 -8.34 -11.67 -9.36
N ALA A 263 -8.55 -10.67 -8.52
CA ALA A 263 -9.21 -10.83 -7.23
C ALA A 263 -10.67 -11.31 -7.38
N GLY A 264 -11.39 -10.81 -8.39
CA GLY A 264 -12.74 -11.28 -8.73
C GLY A 264 -12.74 -12.76 -9.08
N ASN A 265 -11.81 -13.21 -9.91
CA ASN A 265 -11.67 -14.63 -10.26
C ASN A 265 -11.38 -15.50 -9.03
N ILE A 266 -10.46 -15.09 -8.15
CA ILE A 266 -10.13 -15.83 -6.93
C ILE A 266 -11.33 -15.86 -5.97
N SER A 267 -12.10 -14.76 -5.90
CA SER A 267 -13.31 -14.66 -5.09
C SER A 267 -14.51 -15.44 -5.67
N GLY A 268 -14.43 -15.94 -6.90
CA GLY A 268 -15.47 -16.72 -7.54
C GLY A 268 -16.66 -15.92 -8.09
N VAL A 269 -16.49 -14.62 -8.37
CA VAL A 269 -17.54 -13.73 -8.91
C VAL A 269 -17.40 -13.53 -10.42
N VAL A 270 -18.46 -13.02 -11.05
CA VAL A 270 -18.36 -12.34 -12.35
C VAL A 270 -17.88 -10.93 -12.08
N SER A 271 -16.74 -10.53 -12.60
CA SER A 271 -16.21 -9.18 -12.41
C SER A 271 -16.11 -8.38 -13.70
N VAL A 272 -16.51 -7.10 -13.64
CA VAL A 272 -16.43 -6.16 -14.77
C VAL A 272 -15.68 -4.92 -14.30
N VAL A 273 -14.59 -4.57 -15.01
CA VAL A 273 -13.76 -3.42 -14.66
C VAL A 273 -13.59 -2.51 -15.88
N ALA A 274 -13.98 -1.24 -15.75
CA ALA A 274 -13.79 -0.25 -16.81
C ALA A 274 -12.36 0.33 -16.78
N GLU A 275 -11.74 0.48 -17.95
CA GLU A 275 -10.44 1.14 -18.13
C GLU A 275 -10.43 1.91 -19.44
N ILE A 276 -10.19 3.22 -19.36
CA ILE A 276 -10.17 4.07 -20.56
C ILE A 276 -8.86 3.98 -21.35
N ASN A 277 -7.77 3.57 -20.69
CA ASN A 277 -6.47 3.39 -21.35
C ASN A 277 -6.38 1.98 -21.96
N PRO A 278 -6.48 1.84 -23.31
CA PRO A 278 -6.49 0.53 -23.95
C PRO A 278 -5.19 -0.26 -23.72
N LYS A 279 -4.05 0.44 -23.56
CA LYS A 279 -2.76 -0.22 -23.28
C LYS A 279 -2.74 -0.84 -21.88
N ALA A 280 -3.38 -0.20 -20.90
CA ALA A 280 -3.47 -0.76 -19.55
C ALA A 280 -4.36 -2.01 -19.53
N ALA A 281 -5.52 -1.97 -20.19
CA ALA A 281 -6.42 -3.11 -20.33
C ALA A 281 -5.75 -4.28 -21.06
N GLN A 282 -5.13 -4.03 -22.20
CA GLN A 282 -4.40 -5.02 -22.99
C GLN A 282 -3.28 -5.68 -22.18
N LYS A 283 -2.49 -4.88 -21.45
CA LYS A 283 -1.42 -5.40 -20.58
C LYS A 283 -1.94 -6.38 -19.53
N ARG A 284 -3.10 -6.10 -18.91
CA ARG A 284 -3.69 -6.98 -17.88
C ARG A 284 -4.24 -8.27 -18.50
N HIS A 285 -4.77 -8.20 -19.70
CA HIS A 285 -5.20 -9.38 -20.44
C HIS A 285 -4.01 -10.28 -20.83
N GLU A 286 -2.94 -9.71 -21.39
CA GLU A 286 -1.70 -10.44 -21.71
C GLU A 286 -1.05 -11.09 -20.49
N GLN A 287 -1.17 -10.48 -19.32
CA GLN A 287 -0.72 -11.04 -18.06
C GLN A 287 -1.63 -12.15 -17.50
N GLY A 288 -2.78 -12.43 -18.13
CA GLY A 288 -3.77 -13.39 -17.64
C GLY A 288 -4.49 -12.93 -16.35
N TRP A 289 -4.64 -11.61 -16.18
CA TRP A 289 -5.35 -11.03 -15.05
C TRP A 289 -6.78 -10.64 -15.40
N VAL A 290 -7.04 -10.38 -16.67
CA VAL A 290 -8.36 -10.17 -17.27
C VAL A 290 -8.57 -11.29 -18.28
N ASP A 291 -9.73 -11.94 -18.25
CA ASP A 291 -10.03 -13.04 -19.14
C ASP A 291 -10.54 -12.54 -20.50
N GLU A 292 -11.36 -11.49 -20.52
CA GLU A 292 -12.02 -10.98 -21.72
C GLU A 292 -11.87 -9.45 -21.82
N LEU A 293 -11.67 -8.93 -23.06
CA LEU A 293 -11.67 -7.50 -23.37
C LEU A 293 -12.88 -7.18 -24.26
N HIS A 294 -13.60 -6.10 -23.92
CA HIS A 294 -14.76 -5.61 -24.66
C HIS A 294 -14.64 -4.10 -24.90
N GLU A 295 -14.75 -3.66 -26.14
CA GLU A 295 -14.73 -2.24 -26.51
C GLU A 295 -16.15 -1.66 -26.66
N ALA A 296 -17.16 -2.51 -26.87
CA ALA A 296 -18.54 -2.13 -27.06
C ALA A 296 -19.44 -2.63 -25.93
N LEU A 297 -20.22 -1.72 -25.32
CA LEU A 297 -21.19 -2.07 -24.29
C LEU A 297 -22.31 -2.97 -24.83
N ASP A 298 -22.64 -2.87 -26.15
CA ASP A 298 -23.66 -3.71 -26.79
C ASP A 298 -23.23 -5.20 -26.84
N GLU A 299 -21.95 -5.50 -26.80
CA GLU A 299 -21.41 -6.85 -26.70
C GLU A 299 -21.24 -7.28 -25.22
N LEU A 300 -20.74 -6.37 -24.40
CA LEU A 300 -20.46 -6.64 -22.98
C LEU A 300 -21.74 -6.95 -22.18
N ILE A 301 -22.82 -6.18 -22.33
CA ILE A 301 -24.04 -6.35 -21.53
C ILE A 301 -24.68 -7.74 -21.71
N PRO A 302 -24.88 -8.25 -22.95
CA PRO A 302 -25.35 -9.63 -23.13
C PRO A 302 -24.40 -10.67 -22.52
N ARG A 303 -23.08 -10.46 -22.62
CA ARG A 303 -22.06 -11.36 -22.05
C ARG A 303 -22.13 -11.39 -20.52
N ILE A 304 -22.32 -10.25 -19.87
CA ILE A 304 -22.54 -10.16 -18.42
C ILE A 304 -23.78 -10.99 -18.02
N ARG A 305 -24.92 -10.81 -18.69
CA ARG A 305 -26.15 -11.56 -18.40
C ARG A 305 -25.95 -13.06 -18.55
N GLN A 306 -25.20 -13.49 -19.57
CA GLN A 306 -24.86 -14.90 -19.80
C GLN A 306 -24.01 -15.44 -18.64
N ALA A 307 -22.92 -14.76 -18.29
CA ALA A 307 -21.98 -15.19 -17.24
C ALA A 307 -22.66 -15.31 -15.88
N VAL A 308 -23.45 -14.31 -15.48
CA VAL A 308 -24.21 -14.30 -14.23
C VAL A 308 -25.21 -15.48 -14.19
N LYS A 309 -25.97 -15.70 -15.28
CA LYS A 309 -26.93 -16.81 -15.40
C LYS A 309 -26.24 -18.17 -15.31
N ALA A 310 -25.10 -18.32 -15.97
CA ALA A 310 -24.30 -19.56 -15.98
C ALA A 310 -23.47 -19.75 -14.71
N LYS A 311 -23.44 -18.75 -13.81
CA LYS A 311 -22.59 -18.75 -12.59
C LYS A 311 -21.10 -18.96 -12.92
N GLU A 312 -20.66 -18.38 -14.01
CA GLU A 312 -19.25 -18.41 -14.43
C GLU A 312 -18.38 -17.67 -13.42
N VAL A 313 -17.10 -18.02 -13.42
CA VAL A 313 -16.04 -17.26 -12.77
C VAL A 313 -15.22 -16.65 -13.89
N VAL A 314 -15.43 -15.38 -14.16
CA VAL A 314 -14.83 -14.68 -15.31
C VAL A 314 -14.63 -13.21 -15.01
N SER A 315 -13.54 -12.66 -15.49
CA SER A 315 -13.23 -11.24 -15.44
C SER A 315 -13.26 -10.59 -16.82
N MET A 316 -13.99 -9.49 -16.95
CA MET A 316 -14.18 -8.74 -18.17
C MET A 316 -13.68 -7.31 -18.00
N ALA A 317 -12.90 -6.80 -18.94
CA ALA A 317 -12.56 -5.39 -18.99
C ALA A 317 -13.43 -4.70 -20.05
N TYR A 318 -14.07 -3.60 -19.65
CA TYR A 318 -14.61 -2.63 -20.58
C TYR A 318 -13.53 -1.61 -20.94
N VAL A 319 -13.10 -1.62 -22.20
CA VAL A 319 -12.12 -0.65 -22.71
C VAL A 319 -12.86 0.64 -23.08
N GLY A 320 -13.13 1.47 -22.08
CA GLY A 320 -13.93 2.67 -22.20
C GLY A 320 -14.08 3.42 -20.88
N ASN A 321 -14.89 4.48 -20.89
CA ASN A 321 -15.07 5.31 -19.71
C ASN A 321 -15.97 4.61 -18.67
N VAL A 322 -15.61 4.71 -17.42
CA VAL A 322 -16.34 4.11 -16.30
C VAL A 322 -17.76 4.64 -16.16
N VAL A 323 -18.01 5.91 -16.50
CA VAL A 323 -19.34 6.53 -16.42
C VAL A 323 -20.28 5.89 -17.43
N ASP A 324 -19.81 5.64 -18.68
CA ASP A 324 -20.59 4.98 -19.72
C ASP A 324 -21.05 3.57 -19.26
N LEU A 325 -20.16 2.82 -18.58
CA LEU A 325 -20.50 1.52 -18.03
C LEU A 325 -21.59 1.62 -16.94
N TRP A 326 -21.39 2.51 -15.94
CA TRP A 326 -22.36 2.66 -14.85
C TRP A 326 -23.73 3.14 -15.33
N GLU A 327 -23.75 4.14 -16.25
CA GLU A 327 -25.01 4.64 -16.83
C GLU A 327 -25.72 3.55 -17.63
N ARG A 328 -25.00 2.74 -18.40
CA ARG A 328 -25.59 1.64 -19.16
C ARG A 328 -26.16 0.55 -18.27
N LEU A 329 -25.44 0.13 -17.22
CA LEU A 329 -25.94 -0.82 -16.24
C LEU A 329 -27.21 -0.32 -15.54
N ALA A 330 -27.23 0.96 -15.17
CA ALA A 330 -28.41 1.58 -14.53
C ALA A 330 -29.61 1.70 -15.48
N ALA A 331 -29.37 2.05 -16.76
CA ALA A 331 -30.43 2.21 -17.76
C ALA A 331 -31.07 0.89 -18.15
N GLU A 332 -30.27 -0.19 -18.25
CA GLU A 332 -30.77 -1.53 -18.57
C GLU A 332 -31.19 -2.35 -17.35
N GLU A 333 -31.17 -1.74 -16.17
CA GLU A 333 -31.59 -2.36 -14.91
C GLU A 333 -30.85 -3.68 -14.61
N ILE A 334 -29.54 -3.74 -14.96
CA ILE A 334 -28.73 -4.91 -14.67
C ILE A 334 -28.58 -5.05 -13.15
N PRO A 335 -28.91 -6.20 -12.57
CA PRO A 335 -28.69 -6.43 -11.14
C PRO A 335 -27.18 -6.51 -10.86
N VAL A 336 -26.64 -5.50 -10.21
CA VAL A 336 -25.26 -5.48 -9.72
C VAL A 336 -25.29 -5.79 -8.23
N ASP A 337 -24.53 -6.81 -7.79
CA ASP A 337 -24.49 -7.19 -6.37
C ASP A 337 -23.52 -6.30 -5.60
N LEU A 338 -22.31 -6.09 -6.14
CA LEU A 338 -21.22 -5.35 -5.51
C LEU A 338 -20.69 -4.28 -6.45
N GLY A 339 -20.49 -3.07 -5.94
CA GLY A 339 -19.90 -1.96 -6.68
C GLY A 339 -18.76 -1.28 -5.92
N SER A 340 -17.74 -0.84 -6.65
CA SER A 340 -16.65 -0.04 -6.11
C SER A 340 -16.02 0.84 -7.19
N ASP A 341 -15.02 1.65 -6.82
CA ASP A 341 -14.17 2.41 -7.73
C ASP A 341 -12.72 2.39 -7.26
N GLN A 342 -11.78 2.10 -8.15
CA GLN A 342 -10.34 2.13 -7.88
C GLN A 342 -9.55 3.00 -8.88
N THR A 343 -10.19 3.97 -9.51
CA THR A 343 -9.46 5.03 -10.23
C THR A 343 -8.60 5.84 -9.26
N SER A 344 -7.54 6.49 -9.75
CA SER A 344 -6.59 7.19 -8.87
C SER A 344 -7.07 8.59 -8.47
N LEU A 345 -8.25 8.68 -7.85
CA LEU A 345 -8.89 9.94 -7.45
C LEU A 345 -8.16 10.72 -6.33
N HIS A 346 -7.16 10.13 -5.69
CA HIS A 346 -6.19 10.87 -4.88
C HIS A 346 -5.29 11.80 -5.72
N ASN A 347 -5.32 11.66 -7.05
CA ASN A 347 -4.59 12.49 -8.00
C ASN A 347 -5.42 12.75 -9.28
N PRO A 348 -6.65 13.29 -9.18
CA PRO A 348 -7.61 13.35 -10.28
C PRO A 348 -7.15 14.24 -11.45
N TRP A 349 -6.35 15.27 -11.16
CA TRP A 349 -5.97 16.31 -12.13
C TRP A 349 -4.71 15.98 -12.93
N ALA A 350 -4.07 14.86 -12.66
CA ALA A 350 -2.84 14.41 -13.32
C ALA A 350 -2.98 12.99 -13.89
N GLY A 351 -4.12 12.68 -14.50
CA GLY A 351 -4.39 11.39 -15.14
C GLY A 351 -4.89 10.31 -14.19
N GLY A 352 -5.34 10.68 -12.98
CA GLY A 352 -5.94 9.73 -12.04
C GLY A 352 -7.39 9.38 -12.35
N TYR A 353 -8.10 10.27 -13.07
CA TYR A 353 -9.47 10.08 -13.53
C TYR A 353 -9.68 10.77 -14.89
N TYR A 354 -10.50 10.21 -15.74
CA TYR A 354 -10.72 10.70 -17.09
C TYR A 354 -12.20 11.04 -17.36
N PRO A 355 -12.48 12.22 -17.95
CA PRO A 355 -13.85 12.66 -18.19
C PRO A 355 -14.57 11.82 -19.25
N VAL A 356 -15.86 11.61 -19.06
CA VAL A 356 -16.74 10.93 -20.00
C VAL A 356 -16.91 11.76 -21.28
N GLY A 357 -17.13 11.08 -22.41
CA GLY A 357 -17.32 11.72 -23.71
C GLY A 357 -16.05 12.15 -24.44
N LEU A 358 -14.88 11.84 -23.87
CA LEU A 358 -13.56 12.08 -24.46
C LEU A 358 -12.78 10.78 -24.57
N SER A 359 -12.00 10.63 -25.66
CA SER A 359 -11.03 9.53 -25.74
C SER A 359 -9.88 9.74 -24.75
N TYR A 360 -9.10 8.67 -24.50
CA TYR A 360 -7.91 8.75 -23.66
C TYR A 360 -6.92 9.82 -24.15
N GLU A 361 -6.67 9.88 -25.46
CA GLU A 361 -5.77 10.84 -26.09
C GLU A 361 -6.31 12.28 -26.00
N ALA A 362 -7.61 12.47 -26.29
CA ALA A 362 -8.25 13.78 -26.19
C ALA A 362 -8.24 14.31 -24.75
N SER A 363 -8.46 13.44 -23.77
CA SER A 363 -8.40 13.78 -22.36
C SER A 363 -7.00 14.20 -21.92
N ASN A 364 -5.96 13.45 -22.34
CA ASN A 364 -4.56 13.81 -22.04
C ASN A 364 -4.16 15.14 -22.68
N LYS A 365 -4.63 15.42 -23.90
CA LYS A 365 -4.41 16.71 -24.56
C LYS A 365 -5.09 17.85 -23.80
N MET A 366 -6.36 17.70 -23.46
CA MET A 366 -7.11 18.70 -22.68
C MET A 366 -6.47 18.95 -21.31
N MET A 367 -6.02 17.90 -20.62
CA MET A 367 -5.33 18.01 -19.33
C MET A 367 -4.06 18.87 -19.42
N ALA A 368 -3.31 18.75 -20.53
CA ALA A 368 -2.07 19.50 -20.75
C ALA A 368 -2.33 20.94 -21.22
N GLU A 369 -3.29 21.17 -22.10
CA GLU A 369 -3.51 22.44 -22.78
C GLU A 369 -4.59 23.29 -22.10
N GLU A 370 -5.62 22.68 -21.49
CA GLU A 370 -6.79 23.34 -20.92
C GLU A 370 -7.12 22.76 -19.50
N PRO A 371 -6.21 22.83 -18.51
CA PRO A 371 -6.36 22.14 -17.22
C PRO A 371 -7.60 22.57 -16.42
N GLY A 372 -8.05 23.81 -16.58
CA GLY A 372 -9.30 24.29 -15.95
C GLY A 372 -10.52 23.57 -16.50
N ARG A 373 -10.63 23.49 -17.83
CA ARG A 373 -11.72 22.79 -18.51
C ARG A 373 -11.68 21.28 -18.25
N PHE A 374 -10.49 20.68 -18.22
CA PHE A 374 -10.33 19.27 -17.83
C PHE A 374 -10.92 19.01 -16.45
N ARG A 375 -10.64 19.88 -15.48
CA ARG A 375 -11.21 19.79 -14.11
C ARG A 375 -12.74 19.84 -14.11
N GLU A 376 -13.34 20.76 -14.84
CA GLU A 376 -14.79 20.89 -14.95
C GLU A 376 -15.42 19.60 -15.54
N CYS A 377 -14.83 19.06 -16.61
CA CYS A 377 -15.29 17.83 -17.23
C CYS A 377 -15.15 16.60 -16.28
N VAL A 378 -14.09 16.52 -15.49
CA VAL A 378 -13.92 15.49 -14.47
C VAL A 378 -14.99 15.60 -13.39
N GLN A 379 -15.25 16.81 -12.90
CA GLN A 379 -16.28 17.05 -11.88
C GLN A 379 -17.69 16.70 -12.39
N GLU A 380 -18.00 17.01 -13.64
CA GLU A 380 -19.27 16.60 -14.26
C GLU A 380 -19.38 15.08 -14.38
N SER A 381 -18.30 14.42 -14.76
CA SER A 381 -18.24 12.96 -14.88
C SER A 381 -18.45 12.27 -13.53
N LEU A 382 -17.87 12.81 -12.44
CA LEU A 382 -18.09 12.31 -11.08
C LEU A 382 -19.54 12.43 -10.65
N ARG A 383 -20.22 13.56 -10.96
CA ARG A 383 -21.66 13.71 -10.68
C ARG A 383 -22.49 12.65 -11.40
N ARG A 384 -22.24 12.46 -12.70
CA ARG A 384 -22.94 11.44 -13.51
C ARG A 384 -22.69 10.02 -13.03
N GLN A 385 -21.44 9.69 -12.69
CA GLN A 385 -21.10 8.38 -12.13
C GLN A 385 -21.85 8.11 -10.83
N VAL A 386 -21.88 9.08 -9.92
CA VAL A 386 -22.61 8.96 -8.64
C VAL A 386 -24.12 8.81 -8.88
N ASP A 387 -24.70 9.55 -9.82
CA ASP A 387 -26.13 9.42 -10.14
C ASP A 387 -26.50 8.01 -10.63
N ALA A 388 -25.63 7.40 -11.42
CA ALA A 388 -25.80 6.01 -11.87
C ALA A 388 -25.63 5.01 -10.72
N ILE A 389 -24.61 5.20 -9.88
CA ILE A 389 -24.36 4.38 -8.67
C ILE A 389 -25.57 4.48 -7.72
N ASN A 390 -26.10 5.70 -7.47
CA ASN A 390 -27.25 5.91 -6.62
C ASN A 390 -28.48 5.12 -7.11
N LYS A 391 -28.75 5.12 -8.42
CA LYS A 391 -29.85 4.33 -9.01
C LYS A 391 -29.70 2.83 -8.79
N LEU A 392 -28.47 2.32 -8.90
CA LEU A 392 -28.20 0.89 -8.70
C LEU A 392 -28.24 0.50 -7.21
N THR A 393 -27.77 1.38 -6.33
CA THR A 393 -27.85 1.12 -4.87
C THR A 393 -29.28 1.19 -4.36
N ASP A 394 -30.14 2.05 -4.90
CA ASP A 394 -31.57 2.09 -4.59
C ASP A 394 -32.29 0.78 -5.03
N ARG A 395 -31.69 0.01 -5.96
CA ARG A 395 -32.13 -1.32 -6.40
C ARG A 395 -31.45 -2.47 -5.66
N GLY A 396 -30.58 -2.17 -4.70
CA GLY A 396 -29.97 -3.16 -3.80
C GLY A 396 -28.51 -3.49 -4.04
N MET A 397 -27.78 -2.78 -4.92
CA MET A 397 -26.34 -2.90 -5.02
C MET A 397 -25.67 -2.46 -3.70
N TYR A 398 -24.69 -3.22 -3.23
CA TYR A 398 -23.82 -2.80 -2.15
C TYR A 398 -22.59 -2.09 -2.75
N PHE A 399 -22.49 -0.77 -2.55
CA PHE A 399 -21.36 0.04 -2.99
C PHE A 399 -20.46 0.41 -1.81
N PHE A 400 -19.14 0.33 -2.01
CA PHE A 400 -18.14 0.75 -1.05
C PHE A 400 -16.99 1.51 -1.74
N ASP A 401 -16.52 2.57 -1.08
CA ASP A 401 -15.29 3.27 -1.50
C ASP A 401 -14.07 2.41 -1.16
N TYR A 402 -13.17 2.23 -2.13
CA TYR A 402 -11.96 1.42 -1.93
C TYR A 402 -10.78 2.21 -1.32
N GLY A 403 -11.01 3.41 -0.82
CA GLY A 403 -9.98 4.24 -0.20
C GLY A 403 -9.06 4.95 -1.21
N ASN A 404 -9.59 5.27 -2.39
CA ASN A 404 -8.94 5.97 -3.48
C ASN A 404 -9.36 7.45 -3.57
N ALA A 405 -10.03 7.98 -2.55
CA ALA A 405 -10.63 9.31 -2.48
C ALA A 405 -11.87 9.53 -3.40
N PHE A 406 -12.54 8.48 -3.86
CA PHE A 406 -13.72 8.60 -4.72
C PHE A 406 -14.83 9.45 -4.06
N LEU A 407 -15.27 9.08 -2.86
CA LEU A 407 -16.33 9.81 -2.16
C LEU A 407 -15.93 11.26 -1.84
N LEU A 408 -14.68 11.50 -1.48
CA LEU A 408 -14.16 12.83 -1.19
C LEU A 408 -14.19 13.73 -2.42
N GLU A 409 -13.67 13.25 -3.56
CA GLU A 409 -13.64 14.03 -4.79
C GLU A 409 -15.03 14.18 -5.42
N ALA A 410 -15.89 13.15 -5.30
CA ALA A 410 -17.29 13.25 -5.71
C ALA A 410 -18.05 14.31 -4.88
N SER A 411 -17.83 14.37 -3.57
CA SER A 411 -18.39 15.41 -2.70
C SER A 411 -17.89 16.79 -3.08
N ARG A 412 -16.60 16.95 -3.35
CA ARG A 412 -16.00 18.20 -3.85
C ARG A 412 -16.54 18.62 -5.21
N ALA A 413 -16.93 17.69 -6.04
CA ALA A 413 -17.61 17.94 -7.31
C ALA A 413 -19.10 18.29 -7.17
N GLY A 414 -19.67 18.23 -5.96
CA GLY A 414 -21.08 18.49 -5.69
C GLY A 414 -22.02 17.32 -6.03
N ALA A 415 -21.49 16.10 -6.11
CA ALA A 415 -22.29 14.89 -6.32
C ALA A 415 -23.09 14.51 -5.06
N ALA A 416 -24.21 13.80 -5.24
CA ALA A 416 -25.12 13.38 -4.16
C ALA A 416 -24.57 12.16 -3.39
N VAL A 417 -23.42 12.32 -2.74
CA VAL A 417 -22.75 11.30 -1.91
C VAL A 417 -22.83 11.57 -0.41
N THR A 418 -23.38 12.71 -0.01
CA THR A 418 -23.53 13.08 1.40
C THR A 418 -24.91 12.67 1.90
N GLY A 419 -24.95 11.93 3.00
CA GLY A 419 -26.18 11.52 3.69
C GLY A 419 -26.49 12.38 4.91
N GLU A 420 -27.31 11.87 5.83
CA GLU A 420 -27.69 12.55 7.05
C GLU A 420 -26.49 12.86 7.95
N GLY A 421 -26.49 14.03 8.57
CA GLY A 421 -25.44 14.47 9.48
C GLY A 421 -24.09 14.76 8.80
N GLY A 422 -24.05 14.96 7.47
CA GLY A 422 -22.85 15.28 6.71
C GLY A 422 -21.90 14.07 6.48
N ARG A 423 -22.33 12.87 6.84
CA ARG A 423 -21.57 11.63 6.56
C ARG A 423 -21.74 11.21 5.11
N PHE A 424 -20.80 10.44 4.57
CA PHE A 424 -20.97 9.84 3.26
C PHE A 424 -22.12 8.82 3.23
N ARG A 425 -22.81 8.78 2.10
CA ARG A 425 -23.92 7.82 1.86
C ARG A 425 -23.41 6.38 1.82
N TYR A 426 -22.19 6.17 1.34
CA TYR A 426 -21.56 4.88 1.23
C TYR A 426 -20.41 4.74 2.20
N PRO A 427 -20.18 3.56 2.78
CA PRO A 427 -19.01 3.31 3.61
C PRO A 427 -17.75 3.20 2.76
N SER A 428 -16.60 3.46 3.37
CA SER A 428 -15.35 2.92 2.84
C SER A 428 -15.26 1.41 3.13
N TYR A 429 -14.45 0.70 2.34
CA TYR A 429 -14.23 -0.73 2.59
C TYR A 429 -13.63 -1.01 3.97
N VAL A 430 -12.90 -0.05 4.56
CA VAL A 430 -12.39 -0.20 5.91
C VAL A 430 -13.49 0.01 6.95
N GLN A 431 -14.35 1.02 6.79
CA GLN A 431 -15.41 1.28 7.76
C GLN A 431 -16.34 0.08 7.97
N ASP A 432 -16.64 -0.65 6.91
CA ASP A 432 -17.72 -1.62 6.94
C ASP A 432 -17.25 -3.08 6.75
N ILE A 433 -16.01 -3.28 6.28
CA ILE A 433 -15.46 -4.62 6.03
C ILE A 433 -14.15 -4.80 6.81
N MET A 434 -13.08 -4.11 6.39
CA MET A 434 -11.75 -4.41 6.94
C MET A 434 -11.61 -4.00 8.41
N GLY A 435 -12.21 -2.89 8.83
CA GLY A 435 -12.19 -2.45 10.23
C GLY A 435 -12.88 -3.46 11.15
N PRO A 436 -14.22 -3.63 11.03
CA PRO A 436 -15.00 -4.45 11.97
C PRO A 436 -14.80 -5.96 11.82
N MET A 437 -14.36 -6.46 10.65
CA MET A 437 -14.24 -7.90 10.42
C MET A 437 -12.79 -8.41 10.50
N PHE A 438 -11.80 -7.53 10.39
CA PHE A 438 -10.38 -7.87 10.36
C PHE A 438 -9.58 -7.07 11.39
N PHE A 439 -9.46 -5.76 11.24
CA PHE A 439 -8.56 -4.95 12.06
C PHE A 439 -8.95 -4.94 13.55
N ASP A 440 -10.24 -4.90 13.87
CA ASP A 440 -10.71 -4.95 15.25
C ASP A 440 -10.34 -6.29 15.94
N TYR A 441 -10.17 -7.36 15.15
CA TYR A 441 -9.72 -8.66 15.64
C TYR A 441 -8.21 -8.91 15.46
N GLY A 442 -7.46 -7.91 15.01
CA GLY A 442 -6.02 -8.02 14.82
C GLY A 442 -5.57 -8.65 13.51
N PHE A 443 -6.52 -9.02 12.62
CA PHE A 443 -6.16 -9.53 11.30
C PHE A 443 -5.70 -8.39 10.40
N GLY A 444 -4.54 -8.57 9.82
CA GLY A 444 -3.97 -7.65 8.86
C GLY A 444 -2.89 -8.30 8.03
N PRO A 445 -2.37 -7.59 7.00
CA PRO A 445 -1.42 -8.13 6.05
C PRO A 445 -0.10 -8.51 6.71
N PHE A 446 0.25 -9.78 6.59
CA PHE A 446 1.51 -10.36 7.00
C PHE A 446 2.24 -10.86 5.77
N ARG A 447 3.46 -10.37 5.54
CA ARG A 447 4.28 -10.62 4.35
C ARG A 447 5.56 -11.33 4.70
N TRP A 448 6.04 -12.15 3.75
CA TRP A 448 7.38 -12.70 3.84
C TRP A 448 8.08 -12.80 2.48
N VAL A 449 9.40 -12.82 2.54
CA VAL A 449 10.28 -12.93 1.38
C VAL A 449 11.36 -13.97 1.67
N CYS A 450 11.44 -15.01 0.83
CA CYS A 450 12.48 -16.02 0.89
C CYS A 450 13.76 -15.48 0.23
N THR A 451 14.77 -15.16 1.04
CA THR A 451 15.99 -14.48 0.57
C THR A 451 16.94 -15.36 -0.23
N SER A 452 16.68 -16.65 -0.29
CA SER A 452 17.39 -17.58 -1.19
C SER A 452 17.08 -17.34 -2.67
N GLY A 453 15.91 -16.76 -2.96
CA GLY A 453 15.38 -16.64 -4.32
C GLY A 453 14.85 -17.96 -4.89
N LYS A 454 14.78 -19.04 -4.10
CA LYS A 454 14.34 -20.38 -4.55
C LYS A 454 12.82 -20.56 -4.39
N PRO A 455 12.11 -20.99 -5.45
CA PRO A 455 10.69 -21.31 -5.35
C PRO A 455 10.35 -22.37 -4.30
N GLU A 456 11.24 -23.34 -4.07
CA GLU A 456 11.06 -24.45 -3.12
C GLU A 456 10.99 -23.94 -1.67
N ASP A 457 11.74 -22.89 -1.33
CA ASP A 457 11.66 -22.24 -0.02
C ASP A 457 10.31 -21.53 0.15
N LEU A 458 9.77 -20.92 -0.93
CA LEU A 458 8.45 -20.29 -0.89
C LEU A 458 7.34 -21.35 -0.73
N GLU A 459 7.40 -22.47 -1.45
CA GLU A 459 6.46 -23.60 -1.29
C GLU A 459 6.48 -24.15 0.12
N THR A 460 7.67 -24.25 0.73
CA THR A 460 7.83 -24.69 2.12
C THR A 460 7.17 -23.70 3.08
N THR A 461 7.40 -22.38 2.91
CA THR A 461 6.78 -21.36 3.76
C THR A 461 5.27 -21.32 3.58
N ASP A 462 4.75 -21.43 2.35
CA ASP A 462 3.31 -21.49 2.07
C ASP A 462 2.64 -22.67 2.79
N SER A 463 3.27 -23.86 2.76
CA SER A 463 2.77 -25.07 3.43
C SER A 463 2.74 -24.89 4.95
N LEU A 464 3.83 -24.39 5.54
CA LEU A 464 3.91 -24.13 6.98
C LEU A 464 2.86 -23.10 7.44
N ALA A 465 2.67 -22.02 6.67
CA ALA A 465 1.67 -21.01 6.99
C ALA A 465 0.25 -21.60 6.95
N ALA A 466 -0.06 -22.41 5.95
CA ALA A 466 -1.36 -23.08 5.85
C ALA A 466 -1.60 -24.03 7.04
N GLU A 467 -0.63 -24.87 7.38
CA GLU A 467 -0.71 -25.81 8.50
C GLU A 467 -0.95 -25.10 9.83
N VAL A 468 -0.25 -23.98 10.07
CA VAL A 468 -0.43 -23.16 11.27
C VAL A 468 -1.85 -22.58 11.35
N LEU A 469 -2.35 -22.01 10.25
CA LEU A 469 -3.70 -21.44 10.24
C LEU A 469 -4.78 -22.53 10.40
N GLU A 470 -4.59 -23.71 9.80
CA GLU A 470 -5.49 -24.86 9.96
C GLU A 470 -5.53 -25.35 11.42
N GLU A 471 -4.40 -25.33 12.14
CA GLU A 471 -4.34 -25.69 13.55
C GLU A 471 -5.07 -24.65 14.42
N ILE A 472 -4.81 -23.36 14.21
CA ILE A 472 -5.49 -22.27 14.93
C ILE A 472 -7.00 -22.35 14.71
N ARG A 473 -7.44 -22.63 13.47
CA ARG A 473 -8.84 -22.70 13.11
C ARG A 473 -9.65 -23.73 13.93
N LYS A 474 -9.03 -24.82 14.37
CA LYS A 474 -9.70 -25.89 15.14
C LYS A 474 -10.32 -25.37 16.44
N THR A 475 -9.67 -24.41 17.09
CA THR A 475 -10.08 -23.83 18.38
C THR A 475 -10.54 -22.38 18.28
N ALA A 476 -10.52 -21.81 17.05
CA ALA A 476 -10.88 -20.43 16.83
C ALA A 476 -12.36 -20.14 17.15
N PRO A 477 -12.67 -19.02 17.80
CA PRO A 477 -14.05 -18.58 18.01
C PRO A 477 -14.73 -18.27 16.66
N ASP A 478 -16.06 -18.32 16.66
CA ASP A 478 -16.86 -18.21 15.43
C ASP A 478 -16.70 -16.86 14.71
N ASP A 479 -16.45 -15.80 15.46
CA ASP A 479 -16.28 -14.43 14.95
C ASP A 479 -15.06 -14.22 14.05
N ILE A 480 -14.02 -15.06 14.20
CA ILE A 480 -12.78 -14.99 13.38
C ILE A 480 -12.60 -16.20 12.44
N ARG A 481 -13.46 -17.20 12.52
CA ARG A 481 -13.30 -18.45 11.74
C ARG A 481 -13.36 -18.21 10.24
N GLY A 482 -14.24 -17.29 9.79
CA GLY A 482 -14.35 -16.92 8.39
C GLY A 482 -13.08 -16.31 7.81
N GLN A 483 -12.36 -15.50 8.59
CA GLN A 483 -11.10 -14.88 8.20
C GLN A 483 -9.97 -15.92 8.06
N LEU A 484 -9.95 -16.91 8.96
CA LEU A 484 -9.02 -18.03 8.86
C LEU A 484 -9.32 -18.88 7.62
N ASP A 485 -10.57 -19.22 7.36
CA ASP A 485 -10.99 -19.99 6.19
C ASP A 485 -10.58 -19.30 4.87
N ASP A 486 -10.79 -17.98 4.76
CA ASP A 486 -10.40 -17.19 3.59
C ASP A 486 -8.89 -17.21 3.36
N ASN A 487 -8.10 -17.09 4.41
CA ASN A 487 -6.63 -17.05 4.30
C ASN A 487 -6.04 -18.44 4.09
N ILE A 488 -6.63 -19.50 4.63
CA ILE A 488 -6.28 -20.89 4.31
C ILE A 488 -6.55 -21.16 2.82
N HIS A 489 -7.73 -20.77 2.31
CA HIS A 489 -8.05 -20.90 0.89
C HIS A 489 -7.04 -20.15 0.02
N TRP A 490 -6.78 -18.89 0.35
CA TRP A 490 -5.80 -18.08 -0.36
C TRP A 490 -4.42 -18.71 -0.45
N ILE A 491 -3.86 -19.15 0.68
CA ILE A 491 -2.49 -19.68 0.71
C ILE A 491 -2.38 -21.05 0.02
N ARG A 492 -3.38 -21.91 0.12
CA ARG A 492 -3.44 -23.20 -0.58
C ARG A 492 -3.52 -23.04 -2.10
N GLU A 493 -4.17 -21.98 -2.60
CA GLU A 493 -4.31 -21.71 -4.03
C GLU A 493 -3.23 -20.75 -4.58
N ALA A 494 -2.35 -20.20 -3.73
CA ALA A 494 -1.40 -19.16 -4.10
C ALA A 494 -0.49 -19.55 -5.28
N GLY A 495 -0.01 -20.80 -5.32
CA GLY A 495 0.83 -21.30 -6.41
C GLY A 495 0.11 -21.30 -7.76
N ARG A 496 -1.18 -21.66 -7.81
CA ARG A 496 -2.00 -21.65 -9.04
C ARG A 496 -2.20 -20.25 -9.60
N ASN A 497 -2.28 -19.26 -8.72
CA ASN A 497 -2.56 -17.88 -9.11
C ASN A 497 -1.36 -17.15 -9.73
N ARG A 498 -0.14 -17.68 -9.63
CA ARG A 498 1.09 -17.18 -10.25
C ARG A 498 1.32 -15.67 -9.98
N LEU A 499 1.20 -15.28 -8.70
CA LEU A 499 1.24 -13.86 -8.31
C LEU A 499 2.64 -13.36 -7.95
N VAL A 500 3.65 -14.23 -7.93
CA VAL A 500 5.04 -13.87 -7.63
C VAL A 500 5.61 -13.00 -8.74
N VAL A 501 6.09 -11.82 -8.36
CA VAL A 501 6.79 -10.88 -9.25
C VAL A 501 8.01 -10.36 -8.51
N GLY A 502 9.17 -10.42 -9.12
CA GLY A 502 10.44 -10.07 -8.46
C GLY A 502 10.92 -11.19 -7.53
N SER A 503 11.02 -10.92 -6.25
CA SER A 503 11.46 -11.90 -5.24
C SER A 503 10.42 -12.99 -4.95
N GLN A 504 10.88 -14.12 -4.40
CA GLN A 504 10.02 -15.19 -3.90
C GLN A 504 9.33 -14.73 -2.63
N ALA A 505 8.14 -14.20 -2.77
CA ALA A 505 7.40 -13.52 -1.71
C ALA A 505 5.94 -13.96 -1.63
N ARG A 506 5.36 -13.82 -0.42
CA ARG A 506 3.95 -14.10 -0.15
C ARG A 506 3.35 -13.11 0.82
N ILE A 507 2.02 -13.04 0.83
CA ILE A 507 1.18 -12.33 1.79
C ILE A 507 -0.01 -13.19 2.16
N LEU A 508 -0.47 -13.06 3.39
CA LEU A 508 -1.81 -13.43 3.85
C LEU A 508 -2.24 -12.47 4.97
N TYR A 509 -3.49 -12.55 5.43
CA TYR A 509 -3.90 -11.84 6.63
C TYR A 509 -3.89 -12.80 7.82
N ALA A 510 -3.23 -12.37 8.90
CA ALA A 510 -3.18 -13.10 10.16
C ALA A 510 -3.30 -12.14 11.34
N ASP A 511 -3.89 -12.63 12.41
CA ASP A 511 -3.91 -12.00 13.73
C ASP A 511 -2.57 -12.20 14.46
N CYS A 512 -2.50 -11.75 15.72
CA CYS A 512 -1.30 -11.87 16.53
C CYS A 512 -0.84 -13.34 16.67
N GLU A 513 -1.74 -14.25 17.02
CA GLU A 513 -1.42 -15.68 17.16
C GLU A 513 -0.91 -16.28 15.86
N GLY A 514 -1.57 -15.97 14.74
CA GLY A 514 -1.19 -16.43 13.41
C GLY A 514 0.19 -15.93 13.01
N ARG A 515 0.46 -14.62 13.16
CA ARG A 515 1.77 -14.04 12.81
C ARG A 515 2.91 -14.65 13.61
N VAL A 516 2.76 -14.76 14.93
CA VAL A 516 3.78 -15.33 15.81
C VAL A 516 4.05 -16.79 15.47
N LYS A 517 3.01 -17.64 15.39
CA LYS A 517 3.18 -19.07 15.12
C LYS A 517 3.72 -19.37 13.71
N ILE A 518 3.32 -18.62 12.70
CA ILE A 518 3.86 -18.73 11.34
C ILE A 518 5.35 -18.36 11.35
N ALA A 519 5.71 -17.26 11.98
CA ALA A 519 7.10 -16.82 12.05
C ALA A 519 7.99 -17.80 12.84
N GLU A 520 7.52 -18.35 13.95
CA GLU A 520 8.21 -19.42 14.70
C GLU A 520 8.39 -20.69 13.87
N ALA A 521 7.37 -21.05 13.08
CA ALA A 521 7.47 -22.21 12.18
C ALA A 521 8.54 -21.99 11.10
N PHE A 522 8.63 -20.79 10.54
CA PHE A 522 9.69 -20.42 9.60
C PHE A 522 11.06 -20.46 10.27
N ASN A 523 11.20 -19.85 11.45
CA ASN A 523 12.47 -19.83 12.19
C ASN A 523 12.98 -21.23 12.47
N ARG A 524 12.11 -22.12 12.93
CA ARG A 524 12.43 -23.54 13.17
C ARG A 524 12.83 -24.25 11.88
N ALA A 525 12.11 -24.02 10.77
CA ALA A 525 12.41 -24.63 9.48
C ALA A 525 13.75 -24.17 8.91
N ILE A 526 14.16 -22.93 9.18
CA ILE A 526 15.50 -22.42 8.83
C ILE A 526 16.56 -23.11 9.70
N ALA A 527 16.36 -23.19 11.01
CA ALA A 527 17.29 -23.88 11.93
C ALA A 527 17.47 -25.37 11.56
N GLU A 528 16.42 -26.03 11.08
CA GLU A 528 16.42 -27.42 10.61
C GLU A 528 16.97 -27.58 9.17
N GLY A 529 17.25 -26.50 8.46
CA GLY A 529 17.72 -26.53 7.08
C GLY A 529 16.67 -26.88 6.02
N ARG A 530 15.38 -26.89 6.37
CA ARG A 530 14.26 -27.07 5.43
C ARG A 530 14.01 -25.83 4.57
N ILE A 531 14.31 -24.64 5.12
CA ILE A 531 14.40 -23.38 4.39
C ILE A 531 15.87 -23.02 4.32
N THR A 532 16.38 -22.71 3.12
CA THR A 532 17.83 -22.70 2.84
C THR A 532 18.52 -21.36 3.10
N ALA A 533 17.74 -20.30 3.45
CA ALA A 533 18.25 -18.96 3.76
C ALA A 533 17.28 -18.25 4.71
N PRO A 534 17.71 -17.15 5.33
CA PRO A 534 16.82 -16.32 6.14
C PRO A 534 15.55 -15.88 5.39
N VAL A 535 14.49 -15.65 6.15
CA VAL A 535 13.23 -15.09 5.64
C VAL A 535 13.05 -13.69 6.18
N VAL A 536 12.69 -12.74 5.32
CA VAL A 536 12.28 -11.40 5.73
C VAL A 536 10.79 -11.42 5.99
N LEU A 537 10.39 -11.00 7.19
CA LEU A 537 8.99 -10.76 7.56
C LEU A 537 8.69 -9.27 7.52
N GLY A 538 7.44 -8.92 7.28
CA GLY A 538 6.94 -7.56 7.39
C GLY A 538 5.42 -7.54 7.26
N ARG A 539 4.87 -6.34 7.19
CA ARG A 539 3.46 -6.14 6.93
C ARG A 539 3.24 -5.05 5.90
N ASP A 540 2.03 -4.96 5.39
CA ASP A 540 1.59 -3.75 4.71
C ASP A 540 1.39 -2.64 5.76
N HIS A 541 1.57 -1.39 5.36
CA HIS A 541 1.20 -0.27 6.22
C HIS A 541 -0.32 -0.12 6.34
N HIS A 542 -1.09 -0.66 5.40
CA HIS A 542 -2.53 -0.86 5.50
C HIS A 542 -2.85 -2.00 6.48
N ASP A 543 -2.88 -1.72 7.77
CA ASP A 543 -2.96 -2.73 8.83
C ASP A 543 -3.78 -2.26 10.04
N VAL A 544 -3.95 -3.15 11.00
CA VAL A 544 -4.60 -2.91 12.28
C VAL A 544 -3.87 -1.83 13.10
N SER A 545 -2.55 -1.83 13.05
CA SER A 545 -1.65 -0.90 13.73
C SER A 545 -0.81 -0.11 12.72
N GLY A 546 -0.12 0.91 13.21
CA GLY A 546 0.91 1.62 12.47
C GLY A 546 0.41 2.57 11.40
N THR A 547 -0.91 2.72 11.19
CA THR A 547 -1.45 3.64 10.19
C THR A 547 -2.61 4.43 10.76
N ASP A 548 -2.44 5.73 10.86
CA ASP A 548 -3.47 6.72 11.16
C ASP A 548 -3.89 7.41 9.86
N SER A 549 -5.08 7.08 9.36
CA SER A 549 -5.67 7.57 8.13
C SER A 549 -7.17 7.74 8.30
N PRO A 550 -7.68 8.98 8.48
CA PRO A 550 -9.08 9.23 8.80
C PRO A 550 -10.09 8.70 7.78
N TYR A 551 -9.68 8.64 6.52
CA TYR A 551 -10.54 8.20 5.40
C TYR A 551 -10.31 6.75 4.98
N ARG A 552 -9.39 6.02 5.65
CA ARG A 552 -9.05 4.66 5.28
C ARG A 552 -8.87 3.77 6.52
N GLU A 553 -7.66 3.60 7.05
CA GLU A 553 -7.35 2.60 8.10
C GLU A 553 -7.99 2.93 9.45
N THR A 554 -8.18 4.20 9.77
CA THR A 554 -8.83 4.64 11.02
C THR A 554 -10.25 5.17 10.80
N SER A 555 -10.85 4.94 9.64
CA SER A 555 -12.21 5.43 9.31
C SER A 555 -13.32 4.80 10.15
N ASN A 556 -13.07 3.65 10.78
CA ASN A 556 -14.00 3.02 11.73
C ASN A 556 -13.70 3.35 13.20
N ILE A 557 -12.90 4.38 13.46
CA ILE A 557 -12.65 4.92 14.80
C ILE A 557 -13.48 6.19 14.98
N TYR A 558 -14.48 6.14 15.89
CA TYR A 558 -15.53 7.16 15.97
C TYR A 558 -15.45 8.08 17.20
N ASP A 559 -14.42 7.96 18.02
CA ASP A 559 -14.21 8.80 19.21
C ASP A 559 -13.53 10.15 18.93
N GLY A 560 -13.26 10.46 17.66
CA GLY A 560 -12.58 11.66 17.19
C GLY A 560 -11.06 11.51 17.05
N SER A 561 -10.46 10.47 17.60
CA SER A 561 -9.02 10.23 17.55
C SER A 561 -8.52 9.66 16.21
N CYS A 562 -9.41 9.37 15.28
CA CYS A 562 -9.04 9.05 13.89
C CYS A 562 -8.21 10.17 13.21
N LEU A 563 -8.24 11.39 13.74
CA LEU A 563 -7.47 12.55 13.25
C LEU A 563 -6.10 12.71 13.91
N THR A 564 -5.70 11.80 14.82
CA THR A 564 -4.39 11.82 15.48
C THR A 564 -3.45 10.80 14.86
N ALA A 565 -2.13 10.99 15.04
CA ALA A 565 -1.09 10.11 14.52
C ALA A 565 -0.34 9.35 15.64
N ASP A 566 -0.90 9.31 16.85
CA ASP A 566 -0.22 8.72 18.01
C ASP A 566 -0.02 7.21 17.86
N MET A 567 -0.99 6.48 17.26
CA MET A 567 -0.86 5.04 17.06
C MET A 567 0.30 4.72 16.12
N ALA A 568 0.43 5.40 14.98
CA ALA A 568 1.51 5.17 14.02
C ALA A 568 2.89 5.45 14.64
N VAL A 569 3.01 6.53 15.41
CA VAL A 569 4.26 6.91 16.08
C VAL A 569 4.62 5.91 17.19
N GLN A 570 3.67 5.57 18.06
CA GLN A 570 3.88 4.60 19.14
C GLN A 570 4.22 3.20 18.61
N ASN A 571 3.56 2.79 17.52
CA ASN A 571 3.81 1.50 16.88
C ASN A 571 5.28 1.38 16.46
N VAL A 572 5.80 2.34 15.69
CA VAL A 572 7.19 2.35 15.22
C VAL A 572 8.20 2.43 16.35
N ILE A 573 7.91 3.22 17.41
CA ILE A 573 8.76 3.29 18.61
C ILE A 573 8.83 1.91 19.27
N GLY A 574 7.69 1.26 19.47
CA GLY A 574 7.63 -0.04 20.12
C GLY A 574 8.28 -1.16 19.32
N ASP A 575 8.12 -1.17 17.99
CA ASP A 575 8.81 -2.11 17.10
C ASP A 575 10.32 -1.93 17.18
N SER A 576 10.78 -0.67 17.28
CA SER A 576 12.22 -0.33 17.30
C SER A 576 12.98 -0.98 18.44
N PHE A 577 12.41 -1.09 19.62
CA PHE A 577 13.12 -1.69 20.78
C PHE A 577 12.69 -3.12 21.12
N ARG A 578 11.96 -3.78 20.19
CA ARG A 578 11.56 -5.20 20.32
C ARG A 578 12.15 -6.10 19.24
N GLY A 579 13.17 -5.62 18.51
CA GLY A 579 13.94 -6.45 17.58
C GLY A 579 13.52 -6.36 16.13
N ALA A 580 12.74 -5.35 15.71
CA ALA A 580 12.56 -5.07 14.29
C ALA A 580 13.92 -4.81 13.63
N THR A 581 14.19 -5.45 12.49
CA THR A 581 15.47 -5.28 11.79
C THR A 581 15.59 -3.89 11.17
N TRP A 582 14.49 -3.34 10.67
CA TRP A 582 14.37 -1.93 10.32
C TRP A 582 12.96 -1.44 10.54
N VAL A 583 12.84 -0.14 10.76
CA VAL A 583 11.56 0.53 10.97
C VAL A 583 11.47 1.77 10.08
N SER A 584 10.24 2.15 9.76
CA SER A 584 9.97 3.35 8.98
C SER A 584 8.70 4.04 9.42
N ILE A 585 8.67 5.39 9.31
CA ILE A 585 7.47 6.19 9.46
C ILE A 585 7.38 7.22 8.34
N HIS A 586 6.19 7.37 7.75
CA HIS A 586 5.97 8.18 6.57
C HIS A 586 4.76 9.07 6.72
N ASN A 587 4.82 10.29 6.17
CA ASN A 587 3.64 11.02 5.77
C ASN A 587 3.30 10.64 4.32
N GLY A 588 2.05 10.24 4.10
CA GLY A 588 1.58 9.86 2.77
C GLY A 588 1.20 8.39 2.65
N GLY A 589 0.23 8.13 1.80
CA GLY A 589 -0.31 6.78 1.55
C GLY A 589 -1.29 6.79 0.39
N GLY A 590 -2.13 5.76 0.28
CA GLY A 590 -3.09 5.58 -0.80
C GLY A 590 -4.13 6.69 -0.96
N VAL A 591 -4.35 7.50 0.08
CA VAL A 591 -5.26 8.65 0.09
C VAL A 591 -4.58 9.99 -0.17
N GLY A 592 -3.27 10.00 -0.41
CA GLY A 592 -2.51 11.19 -0.77
C GLY A 592 -1.49 11.63 0.27
N TRP A 593 -0.65 12.59 -0.13
CA TRP A 593 0.33 13.21 0.74
C TRP A 593 -0.37 14.17 1.70
N GLY A 594 -0.08 14.08 3.00
CA GLY A 594 -0.69 14.90 4.04
C GLY A 594 -1.95 14.32 4.70
N GLU A 595 -2.49 13.26 4.15
CA GLU A 595 -3.75 12.67 4.61
C GLU A 595 -3.54 11.45 5.53
N VAL A 596 -2.31 11.02 5.71
CA VAL A 596 -1.99 9.79 6.46
C VAL A 596 -0.58 9.82 7.03
N ILE A 597 -0.44 9.34 8.26
CA ILE A 597 0.84 8.93 8.86
C ILE A 597 0.83 7.42 8.99
N ASN A 598 1.85 6.77 8.45
CA ASN A 598 1.95 5.33 8.49
C ASN A 598 3.36 4.85 8.81
N GLY A 599 3.45 3.75 9.50
CA GLY A 599 4.69 3.09 9.87
C GLY A 599 4.70 1.62 9.47
N GLY A 600 5.89 1.08 9.36
CA GLY A 600 6.11 -0.31 9.05
C GLY A 600 7.47 -0.79 9.49
N PHE A 601 7.68 -2.09 9.42
CA PHE A 601 8.91 -2.75 9.79
C PHE A 601 9.31 -3.81 8.77
N GLY A 602 10.58 -4.22 8.83
CA GLY A 602 11.05 -5.50 8.34
C GLY A 602 11.78 -6.23 9.44
N MET A 603 11.63 -7.56 9.48
CA MET A 603 12.29 -8.44 10.44
C MET A 603 12.97 -9.58 9.70
N VAL A 604 14.24 -9.80 9.95
CA VAL A 604 14.98 -10.95 9.43
C VAL A 604 14.89 -12.11 10.42
N VAL A 605 14.39 -13.23 9.95
CA VAL A 605 14.32 -14.50 10.69
C VAL A 605 15.36 -15.43 10.10
N ASP A 606 16.28 -15.93 10.92
CA ASP A 606 17.51 -16.60 10.46
C ASP A 606 17.80 -17.94 11.15
N GLY A 607 16.85 -18.48 11.88
CA GLY A 607 16.96 -19.76 12.59
C GLY A 607 17.58 -19.63 13.98
N SER A 608 17.84 -18.43 14.47
CA SER A 608 18.46 -18.20 15.80
C SER A 608 17.43 -18.11 16.94
N GLU A 609 17.92 -18.26 18.18
CA GLU A 609 17.14 -18.02 19.41
C GLU A 609 16.77 -16.55 19.56
N ASP A 610 17.63 -15.61 19.12
CA ASP A 610 17.34 -14.19 19.12
C ASP A 610 16.17 -13.87 18.20
N ALA A 611 16.11 -14.50 17.01
CA ALA A 611 14.97 -14.36 16.11
C ALA A 611 13.67 -14.84 16.77
N ASP A 612 13.68 -15.96 17.49
CA ASP A 612 12.51 -16.44 18.25
C ASP A 612 12.04 -15.46 19.31
N ARG A 613 12.96 -14.85 20.05
CA ARG A 613 12.65 -13.83 21.05
C ARG A 613 12.02 -12.60 20.40
N HIS A 614 12.64 -12.08 19.33
CA HIS A 614 12.14 -10.90 18.60
C HIS A 614 10.76 -11.16 17.97
N ILE A 615 10.52 -12.35 17.42
CA ILE A 615 9.21 -12.75 16.89
C ILE A 615 8.12 -12.59 17.97
N ARG A 616 8.34 -13.17 19.16
CA ARG A 616 7.35 -13.14 20.24
C ARG A 616 7.11 -11.74 20.77
N GLU A 617 8.16 -10.96 20.99
CA GLU A 617 8.06 -9.64 21.59
C GLU A 617 7.51 -8.60 20.60
N MET A 618 8.06 -8.55 19.39
CA MET A 618 7.76 -7.49 18.45
C MET A 618 6.41 -7.72 17.76
N LEU A 619 6.09 -8.94 17.26
CA LEU A 619 4.82 -9.21 16.61
C LEU A 619 3.64 -9.14 17.60
N LEU A 620 3.85 -9.51 18.86
CA LEU A 620 2.84 -9.30 19.91
C LEU A 620 2.51 -7.81 20.07
N TRP A 621 3.53 -6.97 20.15
CA TRP A 621 3.36 -5.52 20.26
C TRP A 621 2.72 -4.92 19.00
N ASP A 622 3.28 -5.22 17.84
CA ASP A 622 2.87 -4.61 16.58
C ASP A 622 1.37 -4.76 16.31
N VAL A 623 0.80 -5.93 16.61
CA VAL A 623 -0.64 -6.16 16.43
C VAL A 623 -1.46 -5.57 17.58
N ASN A 624 -1.08 -5.86 18.82
CA ASN A 624 -1.91 -5.52 19.98
C ASN A 624 -1.92 -4.02 20.32
N ASN A 625 -0.93 -3.26 19.89
CA ASN A 625 -0.96 -1.80 19.96
C ASN A 625 -2.20 -1.23 19.22
N GLY A 626 -2.47 -1.69 18.03
CA GLY A 626 -3.63 -1.26 17.25
C GLY A 626 -4.95 -1.77 17.82
N ILE A 627 -5.00 -3.04 18.28
CA ILE A 627 -6.23 -3.58 18.90
C ILE A 627 -6.56 -2.80 20.18
N ALA A 628 -5.56 -2.53 21.04
CA ALA A 628 -5.75 -1.73 22.24
C ALA A 628 -6.29 -0.33 21.93
N ARG A 629 -5.76 0.32 20.89
CA ARG A 629 -6.19 1.63 20.43
C ARG A 629 -7.63 1.62 19.94
N ARG A 630 -8.00 0.60 19.15
CA ARG A 630 -9.37 0.41 18.65
C ARG A 630 -10.35 0.06 19.77
N SER A 631 -9.90 -0.77 20.72
CA SER A 631 -10.66 -1.10 21.94
C SER A 631 -10.97 0.16 22.75
N TRP A 632 -9.99 1.05 22.97
CA TRP A 632 -10.20 2.30 23.70
C TRP A 632 -11.17 3.24 22.97
N ALA A 633 -11.22 3.17 21.64
CA ALA A 633 -12.21 3.88 20.83
C ALA A 633 -13.64 3.27 20.88
N ARG A 634 -13.83 2.23 21.67
CA ARG A 634 -15.09 1.50 21.87
C ARG A 634 -15.51 0.61 20.68
N ASN A 635 -14.56 0.19 19.84
CA ASN A 635 -14.84 -0.84 18.83
C ASN A 635 -15.05 -2.19 19.54
N GLU A 636 -16.27 -2.74 19.48
CA GLU A 636 -16.65 -3.94 20.27
C GLU A 636 -15.77 -5.15 19.95
N GLY A 637 -15.53 -5.44 18.66
CA GLY A 637 -14.65 -6.55 18.25
C GLY A 637 -13.24 -6.42 18.81
N ALA A 638 -12.70 -5.18 18.89
CA ALA A 638 -11.39 -4.93 19.46
C ALA A 638 -11.37 -5.11 20.99
N VAL A 639 -12.47 -4.77 21.67
CA VAL A 639 -12.62 -5.03 23.12
C VAL A 639 -12.59 -6.54 23.39
N GLU A 640 -13.28 -7.34 22.59
CA GLU A 640 -13.28 -8.80 22.71
C GLU A 640 -11.93 -9.41 22.37
N ALA A 641 -11.29 -8.95 21.27
CA ALA A 641 -10.00 -9.43 20.85
C ALA A 641 -8.91 -9.16 21.88
N ILE A 642 -8.85 -7.95 22.44
CA ILE A 642 -7.82 -7.61 23.43
C ILE A 642 -8.05 -8.31 24.78
N ARG A 643 -9.30 -8.61 25.15
CA ARG A 643 -9.59 -9.44 26.34
C ARG A 643 -9.04 -10.85 26.17
N ARG A 644 -9.29 -11.48 25.04
CA ARG A 644 -8.74 -12.80 24.70
C ARG A 644 -7.21 -12.80 24.76
N GLU A 645 -6.59 -11.73 24.26
CA GLU A 645 -5.13 -11.63 24.27
C GLU A 645 -4.56 -11.41 25.68
N MET A 646 -5.22 -10.63 26.52
CA MET A 646 -4.83 -10.52 27.95
C MET A 646 -4.93 -11.85 28.70
N ASP A 647 -5.90 -12.70 28.35
CA ASP A 647 -6.05 -14.03 28.97
C ASP A 647 -4.93 -15.00 28.51
N ARG A 648 -4.41 -14.83 27.30
CA ARG A 648 -3.36 -15.68 26.71
C ARG A 648 -1.95 -15.23 27.11
N THR A 649 -1.75 -13.91 27.26
CA THR A 649 -0.40 -13.32 27.34
C THR A 649 -0.12 -12.84 28.75
N PRO A 650 0.68 -13.59 29.54
CA PRO A 650 1.08 -13.17 30.88
C PRO A 650 1.76 -11.79 30.85
N GLY A 651 1.29 -10.89 31.72
CA GLY A 651 1.81 -9.53 31.83
C GLY A 651 1.20 -8.50 30.89
N LEU A 652 0.42 -8.90 29.88
CA LEU A 652 -0.36 -7.95 29.08
C LEU A 652 -1.55 -7.45 29.91
N ARG A 653 -1.61 -6.12 30.07
CA ARG A 653 -2.72 -5.46 30.76
C ARG A 653 -3.11 -4.20 29.99
N VAL A 654 -4.30 -4.21 29.40
CA VAL A 654 -4.85 -3.10 28.63
C VAL A 654 -6.02 -2.48 29.37
N THR A 655 -6.11 -1.15 29.38
CA THR A 655 -7.25 -0.43 29.91
C THR A 655 -8.44 -0.58 28.96
N LEU A 656 -9.56 -1.10 29.46
CA LEU A 656 -10.77 -1.27 28.69
C LEU A 656 -11.72 -0.09 28.90
N PRO A 657 -12.48 0.32 27.87
CA PRO A 657 -13.47 1.37 28.01
C PRO A 657 -14.72 0.88 28.76
N VAL A 658 -15.37 1.79 29.45
CA VAL A 658 -16.75 1.62 29.92
C VAL A 658 -17.66 2.36 28.95
N PHE A 659 -18.71 1.69 28.49
CA PHE A 659 -19.68 2.28 27.58
C PHE A 659 -20.66 3.15 28.37
N ALA A 660 -20.82 4.40 27.93
CA ALA A 660 -21.79 5.31 28.53
C ALA A 660 -23.21 4.95 28.08
N ASP A 661 -24.18 5.23 28.95
CA ASP A 661 -25.58 5.18 28.57
C ASP A 661 -25.92 6.39 27.69
N GLU A 662 -26.38 6.14 26.48
CA GLU A 662 -26.68 7.17 25.47
C GLU A 662 -27.87 8.07 25.87
N GLU A 663 -28.83 7.54 26.63
CA GLU A 663 -29.98 8.30 27.12
C GLU A 663 -29.54 9.28 28.22
N LEU A 664 -28.72 8.79 29.15
CA LEU A 664 -28.14 9.61 30.20
C LEU A 664 -27.30 10.78 29.61
N VAL A 665 -26.49 10.50 28.57
CA VAL A 665 -25.69 11.54 27.89
C VAL A 665 -26.59 12.59 27.24
N ARG A 666 -27.67 12.14 26.58
CA ARG A 666 -28.64 13.02 25.92
C ARG A 666 -29.41 13.90 26.94
N GLU A 667 -29.85 13.31 28.04
CA GLU A 667 -30.50 14.03 29.12
C GLU A 667 -29.60 15.11 29.73
N ALA A 668 -28.36 14.77 30.04
CA ALA A 668 -27.40 15.71 30.61
C ALA A 668 -27.11 16.91 29.67
N LEU A 669 -27.12 16.72 28.37
CA LEU A 669 -26.97 17.82 27.41
C LEU A 669 -28.23 18.69 27.29
N ASN A 670 -29.44 18.09 27.40
CA ASN A 670 -30.70 18.82 27.32
C ASN A 670 -30.96 19.66 28.58
N GLU A 671 -30.58 19.20 29.76
CA GLU A 671 -30.69 19.95 31.02
C GLU A 671 -29.85 21.22 31.02
N GLN A 672 -28.68 21.22 30.36
CA GLN A 672 -27.83 22.41 30.23
C GLN A 672 -28.41 23.45 29.24
N GLY A 673 -29.14 23.02 28.20
CA GLY A 673 -29.84 23.92 27.27
C GLY A 673 -31.00 24.69 27.90
N GLY A 674 -31.60 24.16 28.99
CA GLY A 674 -32.71 24.82 29.74
C GLY A 674 -32.26 25.83 30.79
N ALA A 675 -30.99 25.88 31.14
CA ALA A 675 -30.47 26.73 32.21
C ALA A 675 -29.87 28.10 31.71
N SER A 676 -29.65 28.25 30.40
CA SER A 676 -29.01 29.47 29.85
C SER A 676 -29.99 30.65 29.59
N ASP A 677 -31.30 30.41 29.70
CA ASP A 677 -32.30 31.50 29.49
C ASP A 677 -32.78 32.20 30.79
N LYS A 678 -32.11 31.96 31.92
CA LYS A 678 -32.44 32.55 33.20
C LYS A 678 -31.24 33.19 33.92
N LEU A 679 -30.43 33.94 33.21
CA LEU A 679 -29.51 34.90 33.82
C LEU A 679 -29.52 36.21 33.04
#